data_f18fe4b3e263517bbee50a1c8f2462b3
#
_entry.id   f18fe4b3e263517bbee50a1c8f2462b3
#
_cell.length_a   1.000
_cell.length_b   1.000
_cell.length_c   1.000
_cell.angle_alpha   90.00
_cell.angle_beta   90.00
_cell.angle_gamma   90.00
#
_symmetry.space_group_name_H-M   'P 1'
#
loop_
_entity.id
_entity.type
_entity.pdbx_description
1 polymer ?
#
loop_
_entity_poly.entity_id
_entity_poly.type
_entity_poly.pdbx_seq_one_letter_code
_entity_poly.pdbx_strand_id
1 'polypeptide(L)'
;MRKTHLAIIAFILSVHLALPASGAPVTQSSNGWTVTADGEHGVLTVSRDGLGTVLNEVHLNLEGEHRLTRLKSWSAEKLGADRISIRSSEPRSAWEFKLRPEALEISTTSSEGLLTAETPAPPDRIVARLMDPQGAPVNWMMTPETKNGFGGIEFSAPSFLPRHNPDVMYFALGQVAGNSLHSLFDIKADAAIEFSEQTVMQRQPQHTGVLGVSIPVPGNTMVRVIPDYFTKVLGAPTYVPFDDSYFGRAPMVWDSWSSYYEDVREDDVVRNADWIAANLKAYGYEYVQLDDGYDRGPKGEHYWIGTWNQEKFPHGPKWLTDRIKSKGLRAGVWLVPSAYAGAVEQHPDWYLRYKKNGAIILDYDTPTLDSTNPEVLDFLKKEFTTLDDWGFEYYKFDGEHDFLKYVPGVDLDKIADKNVDPIVAYRNRLKLIRETIGPHRFIEGCPAGTPLDGIGYFNSAFTGEDPYNSWQGMYSVFSSINANAFLNHLVLYVMPGESDVEPPMSFAEATKRRPPSVVEAERNREEPLKGFGMTLEEARTVVSHVALSGVVYSLDSVLPELPEERVKLLKMTLPTMPIFPIDLFSRGTDMPMWDIFKHSTPDDYIHNYPEIIDLKVNAPSGVYDVAAVTNWRSGTTTRSLGFADKLGLNAQSSYVVFDFWAQKLLGVFKSKMDVSVEPHDTRVLLIHPLSLTPQVVGNSRHISGAYSIKSVAWEGAKNRLHGTSETVPGDDYTLWFYVPQGITLGQVHASAGKQEITARHEVTGNSLRVSFPGQREDVNWEIVFTAKSAM
;
A
#
# COMPACT_ATOMS: atom_id res chain seq x y z
N MET A 1 20.53 93.45 -25.57
CA MET A 1 20.23 92.04 -25.99
C MET A 1 20.61 91.12 -24.82
N ARG A 2 19.73 90.82 -23.97
CA ARG A 2 19.94 89.82 -22.89
C ARG A 2 18.82 88.77 -22.97
N LYS A 3 19.22 87.53 -23.20
CA LYS A 3 18.33 86.41 -23.18
C LYS A 3 18.22 85.89 -21.74
N THR A 4 17.01 85.92 -21.19
CA THR A 4 16.67 85.35 -19.90
C THR A 4 16.34 83.87 -20.07
N HIS A 5 17.06 83.03 -19.36
CA HIS A 5 16.75 81.61 -19.28
C HIS A 5 15.83 81.34 -18.06
N LEU A 6 14.63 80.88 -18.33
CA LEU A 6 13.72 80.35 -17.33
C LEU A 6 14.04 78.84 -17.05
N ALA A 7 14.46 78.55 -15.82
CA ALA A 7 14.65 77.15 -15.38
C ALA A 7 13.34 76.67 -14.81
N ILE A 8 12.74 75.62 -15.42
CA ILE A 8 11.60 74.92 -14.86
C ILE A 8 12.18 73.78 -13.98
N ILE A 9 12.01 73.91 -12.69
CA ILE A 9 12.29 72.81 -11.74
C ILE A 9 11.08 71.87 -11.72
N ALA A 10 11.20 70.71 -12.33
CA ALA A 10 10.21 69.65 -12.19
C ALA A 10 10.42 68.96 -10.84
N PHE A 11 9.48 69.13 -9.94
CA PHE A 11 9.40 68.36 -8.70
C PHE A 11 8.84 67.00 -9.04
N ILE A 12 9.70 65.96 -9.13
CA ILE A 12 9.27 64.55 -9.19
C ILE A 12 8.92 64.16 -7.75
N LEU A 13 7.62 64.13 -7.43
CA LEU A 13 7.12 63.48 -6.23
C LEU A 13 7.24 61.95 -6.47
N SER A 14 8.30 61.36 -6.00
CA SER A 14 8.38 59.92 -5.83
C SER A 14 7.49 59.53 -4.65
N VAL A 15 6.25 59.15 -4.96
CA VAL A 15 5.41 58.48 -3.98
C VAL A 15 6.03 57.10 -3.77
N HIS A 16 6.86 56.99 -2.75
CA HIS A 16 7.19 55.68 -2.17
C HIS A 16 5.92 55.20 -1.48
N LEU A 17 5.15 54.36 -2.18
CA LEU A 17 4.17 53.51 -1.54
C LEU A 17 4.97 52.55 -0.67
N ALA A 18 5.14 52.88 0.60
CA ALA A 18 5.58 51.91 1.60
C ALA A 18 4.57 50.79 1.58
N LEU A 19 5.02 49.60 1.25
CA LEU A 19 4.23 48.41 1.50
C LEU A 19 3.91 48.39 2.99
N PRO A 20 2.68 48.08 3.40
CA PRO A 20 2.34 47.99 4.81
C PRO A 20 3.24 46.92 5.44
N ALA A 21 3.75 47.23 6.63
CA ALA A 21 4.46 46.28 7.46
C ALA A 21 3.63 44.99 7.64
N SER A 22 4.28 43.84 7.74
CA SER A 22 3.71 42.51 7.99
C SER A 22 2.45 42.59 8.87
N GLY A 23 1.31 42.27 8.29
CA GLY A 23 0.02 42.28 8.97
C GLY A 23 -0.46 40.84 9.22
N ALA A 24 -1.44 40.70 10.11
CA ALA A 24 -2.12 39.43 10.35
C ALA A 24 -2.59 38.76 9.02
N PRO A 25 -2.67 37.41 8.95
CA PRO A 25 -3.13 36.74 7.75
C PRO A 25 -4.45 37.30 7.22
N VAL A 26 -4.55 37.42 5.89
CA VAL A 26 -5.75 37.93 5.21
C VAL A 26 -6.58 36.71 4.75
N THR A 27 -7.80 36.59 5.27
CA THR A 27 -8.70 35.49 4.90
C THR A 27 -9.87 36.00 4.07
N GLN A 28 -10.10 35.42 2.91
CA GLN A 28 -11.25 35.65 2.03
C GLN A 28 -12.08 34.38 1.93
N SER A 29 -13.38 34.48 2.25
CA SER A 29 -14.34 33.36 2.08
C SER A 29 -15.47 33.80 1.17
N SER A 30 -15.82 32.97 0.19
CA SER A 30 -16.94 33.18 -0.72
C SER A 30 -17.25 31.90 -1.49
N ASN A 31 -18.51 31.68 -1.84
CA ASN A 31 -18.91 30.59 -2.72
C ASN A 31 -18.45 29.20 -2.26
N GLY A 32 -18.33 28.96 -0.95
CA GLY A 32 -17.84 27.71 -0.39
C GLY A 32 -16.32 27.53 -0.44
N TRP A 33 -15.56 28.56 -0.86
CA TRP A 33 -14.11 28.60 -0.81
C TRP A 33 -13.62 29.50 0.30
N THR A 34 -12.50 29.13 0.89
CA THR A 34 -11.75 29.98 1.81
C THR A 34 -10.26 29.97 1.43
N VAL A 35 -9.70 31.16 1.19
CA VAL A 35 -8.27 31.36 0.97
C VAL A 35 -7.72 32.20 2.10
N THR A 36 -6.76 31.66 2.85
CA THR A 36 -6.03 32.38 3.91
C THR A 36 -4.60 32.64 3.44
N ALA A 37 -4.23 33.89 3.38
CA ALA A 37 -2.96 34.37 2.86
C ALA A 37 -2.10 34.95 4.01
N ASP A 38 -1.00 34.29 4.36
CA ASP A 38 -0.01 34.71 5.32
C ASP A 38 1.21 35.30 4.59
N GLY A 39 1.21 36.59 4.39
CA GLY A 39 2.25 37.28 3.63
C GLY A 39 3.59 37.35 4.35
N GLU A 40 3.61 37.27 5.69
CA GLU A 40 4.82 37.28 6.50
C GLU A 40 5.62 35.96 6.29
N HIS A 41 4.93 34.85 6.31
CA HIS A 41 5.53 33.51 6.09
C HIS A 41 5.58 33.10 4.62
N GLY A 42 4.93 33.87 3.73
CA GLY A 42 4.91 33.60 2.29
C GLY A 42 4.11 32.35 1.91
N VAL A 43 3.03 32.04 2.64
CA VAL A 43 2.21 30.85 2.47
C VAL A 43 0.73 31.17 2.37
N LEU A 44 -0.01 30.31 1.64
CA LEU A 44 -1.47 30.32 1.63
C LEU A 44 -2.01 28.96 2.03
N THR A 45 -3.27 28.98 2.47
CA THR A 45 -4.07 27.77 2.66
C THR A 45 -5.37 27.93 1.88
N VAL A 46 -5.78 26.90 1.18
CA VAL A 46 -7.03 26.84 0.41
C VAL A 46 -7.93 25.78 1.01
N SER A 47 -9.15 26.15 1.35
CA SER A 47 -10.15 25.23 1.92
C SER A 47 -11.44 25.26 1.12
N ARG A 48 -12.20 24.16 1.17
CA ARG A 48 -13.53 24.01 0.59
C ARG A 48 -14.52 23.59 1.66
N ASP A 49 -15.72 24.19 1.67
CA ASP A 49 -16.78 23.82 2.60
C ASP A 49 -17.13 22.33 2.46
N GLY A 50 -17.27 21.66 3.59
CA GLY A 50 -17.52 20.22 3.66
C GLY A 50 -16.29 19.31 3.53
N LEU A 51 -15.17 19.82 2.99
CA LEU A 51 -13.94 19.04 2.80
C LEU A 51 -12.75 19.54 3.65
N GLY A 52 -12.87 20.74 4.22
CA GLY A 52 -11.76 21.35 4.95
C GLY A 52 -10.65 21.88 4.05
N THR A 53 -9.40 21.74 4.47
CA THR A 53 -8.23 22.19 3.71
C THR A 53 -8.00 21.27 2.50
N VAL A 54 -7.94 21.87 1.32
CA VAL A 54 -7.71 21.18 0.04
C VAL A 54 -6.28 21.32 -0.44
N LEU A 55 -5.69 22.54 -0.29
CA LEU A 55 -4.28 22.78 -0.55
C LEU A 55 -3.69 23.51 0.66
N ASN A 56 -2.63 22.94 1.19
CA ASN A 56 -1.91 23.47 2.35
C ASN A 56 -0.51 23.95 1.93
N GLU A 57 0.13 24.78 2.75
CA GLU A 57 1.49 25.26 2.49
C GLU A 57 1.68 25.76 1.04
N VAL A 58 0.68 26.48 0.49
CA VAL A 58 0.73 26.95 -0.90
C VAL A 58 1.76 28.08 -1.02
N HIS A 59 2.77 27.86 -1.85
CA HIS A 59 3.81 28.82 -2.16
C HIS A 59 3.66 29.35 -3.59
N LEU A 60 3.83 30.66 -3.73
CA LEU A 60 3.88 31.33 -5.02
C LEU A 60 5.32 31.33 -5.53
N ASN A 61 5.52 30.85 -6.75
CA ASN A 61 6.84 30.78 -7.38
C ASN A 61 6.81 31.38 -8.77
N LEU A 62 7.95 31.84 -9.24
CA LEU A 62 8.19 32.17 -10.64
C LEU A 62 9.22 31.18 -11.19
N GLU A 63 8.88 30.54 -12.28
CA GLU A 63 9.75 29.59 -12.96
C GLU A 63 10.53 30.36 -14.05
N GLY A 64 11.85 30.34 -13.98
CA GLY A 64 12.73 30.87 -15.02
C GLY A 64 13.52 29.75 -15.68
N GLU A 65 14.16 30.04 -16.78
CA GLU A 65 14.83 29.05 -17.67
C GLU A 65 15.75 28.06 -16.93
N HIS A 66 16.31 28.43 -15.77
CA HIS A 66 17.18 27.55 -14.96
C HIS A 66 16.94 27.67 -13.44
N ARG A 67 15.90 28.35 -13.01
CA ARG A 67 15.70 28.62 -11.58
C ARG A 67 14.24 28.85 -11.20
N LEU A 68 13.78 28.10 -10.21
CA LEU A 68 12.55 28.38 -9.49
C LEU A 68 12.81 29.45 -8.42
N THR A 69 12.06 30.55 -8.45
CA THR A 69 12.18 31.65 -7.47
C THR A 69 10.93 31.72 -6.63
N ARG A 70 11.00 31.27 -5.38
CA ARG A 70 9.93 31.34 -4.40
C ARG A 70 9.76 32.77 -3.90
N LEU A 71 8.53 33.25 -3.86
CA LEU A 71 8.17 34.52 -3.22
C LEU A 71 8.12 34.33 -1.70
N LYS A 72 9.09 34.86 -0.99
CA LYS A 72 9.27 34.62 0.45
C LYS A 72 8.33 35.48 1.32
N SER A 73 7.95 36.66 0.83
CA SER A 73 7.01 37.54 1.49
C SER A 73 6.27 38.40 0.47
N TRP A 74 5.07 38.79 0.80
CA TRP A 74 4.20 39.56 -0.07
C TRP A 74 3.05 40.20 0.74
N SER A 75 2.39 41.19 0.16
CA SER A 75 1.16 41.75 0.72
C SER A 75 -0.07 41.11 0.14
N ALA A 76 -1.11 40.92 0.93
CA ALA A 76 -2.41 40.46 0.49
C ALA A 76 -3.50 41.49 0.80
N GLU A 77 -4.47 41.63 -0.10
CA GLU A 77 -5.65 42.51 0.09
C GLU A 77 -6.91 41.85 -0.48
N LYS A 78 -8.05 42.08 0.15
CA LYS A 78 -9.37 41.67 -0.37
C LYS A 78 -9.81 42.64 -1.46
N LEU A 79 -10.21 42.08 -2.61
CA LEU A 79 -10.78 42.84 -3.72
C LEU A 79 -12.26 42.50 -3.91
N GLY A 80 -13.12 43.13 -3.10
CA GLY A 80 -14.57 42.86 -3.10
C GLY A 80 -14.94 41.61 -2.30
N ALA A 81 -16.07 40.97 -2.69
CA ALA A 81 -16.64 39.86 -1.93
C ALA A 81 -16.02 38.47 -2.23
N ASP A 82 -15.42 38.32 -3.40
CA ASP A 82 -15.04 37.00 -3.95
C ASP A 82 -13.58 36.93 -4.43
N ARG A 83 -12.75 37.90 -4.09
CA ARG A 83 -11.38 37.96 -4.61
C ARG A 83 -10.36 38.37 -3.54
N ILE A 84 -9.15 37.78 -3.65
CA ILE A 84 -7.97 38.20 -2.90
C ILE A 84 -6.82 38.47 -3.87
N SER A 85 -6.13 39.56 -3.72
CA SER A 85 -4.96 39.94 -4.50
C SER A 85 -3.71 39.86 -3.64
N ILE A 86 -2.65 39.33 -4.23
CA ILE A 86 -1.33 39.19 -3.61
C ILE A 86 -0.31 39.89 -4.47
N ARG A 87 0.56 40.70 -3.83
CA ARG A 87 1.61 41.42 -4.54
C ARG A 87 2.96 41.23 -3.88
N SER A 88 3.96 40.90 -4.68
CA SER A 88 5.36 40.85 -4.30
C SER A 88 6.14 41.98 -5.00
N SER A 89 7.07 42.57 -4.28
CA SER A 89 7.97 43.61 -4.82
C SER A 89 9.26 43.01 -5.39
N GLU A 90 9.72 41.86 -4.83
CA GLU A 90 10.98 41.21 -5.20
C GLU A 90 10.83 39.67 -5.23
N PRO A 91 10.75 39.04 -6.43
CA PRO A 91 10.55 39.69 -7.72
C PRO A 91 9.15 40.29 -7.87
N ARG A 92 9.02 41.34 -8.64
CA ARG A 92 7.75 42.02 -8.85
C ARG A 92 6.75 41.10 -9.55
N SER A 93 5.66 40.74 -8.87
CA SER A 93 4.57 39.98 -9.40
C SER A 93 3.26 40.28 -8.70
N ALA A 94 2.16 40.06 -9.40
CA ALA A 94 0.82 40.13 -8.84
C ALA A 94 0.03 38.87 -9.15
N TRP A 95 -0.66 38.39 -8.14
CA TRP A 95 -1.50 37.18 -8.20
C TRP A 95 -2.91 37.55 -7.76
N GLU A 96 -3.90 36.91 -8.38
CA GLU A 96 -5.29 37.08 -8.00
C GLU A 96 -5.97 35.73 -7.87
N PHE A 97 -6.69 35.51 -6.78
CA PHE A 97 -7.50 34.33 -6.52
C PHE A 97 -8.96 34.77 -6.51
N LYS A 98 -9.76 34.22 -7.45
CA LYS A 98 -11.21 34.47 -7.54
C LYS A 98 -11.96 33.23 -7.10
N LEU A 99 -12.82 33.41 -6.09
CA LEU A 99 -13.57 32.34 -5.45
C LEU A 99 -14.93 32.20 -6.18
N ARG A 100 -14.99 31.38 -7.24
CA ARG A 100 -16.22 31.11 -8.01
C ARG A 100 -17.01 29.95 -7.38
N PRO A 101 -18.33 29.85 -7.63
CA PRO A 101 -19.12 28.72 -7.11
C PRO A 101 -18.55 27.36 -7.52
N GLU A 102 -18.13 27.22 -8.78
CA GLU A 102 -17.65 25.97 -9.38
C GLU A 102 -16.13 25.78 -9.36
N ALA A 103 -15.35 26.87 -9.15
CA ALA A 103 -13.90 26.79 -9.24
C ALA A 103 -13.19 27.92 -8.48
N LEU A 104 -11.95 27.67 -8.06
CA LEU A 104 -11.00 28.73 -7.70
C LEU A 104 -10.21 29.11 -8.97
N GLU A 105 -10.40 30.34 -9.45
CA GLU A 105 -9.61 30.89 -10.55
C GLU A 105 -8.35 31.54 -10.00
N ILE A 106 -7.19 31.19 -10.53
CA ILE A 106 -5.89 31.72 -10.11
C ILE A 106 -5.23 32.34 -11.31
N SER A 107 -4.88 33.61 -11.21
CA SER A 107 -4.20 34.33 -12.28
C SER A 107 -2.96 35.09 -11.77
N THR A 108 -1.98 35.25 -12.63
CA THR A 108 -0.76 36.01 -12.36
C THR A 108 -0.41 36.94 -13.52
N THR A 109 0.30 38.04 -13.21
CA THR A 109 0.91 38.90 -14.25
C THR A 109 2.18 38.32 -14.85
N SER A 110 2.67 37.22 -14.34
CA SER A 110 3.83 36.47 -14.87
C SER A 110 3.36 35.35 -15.76
N SER A 111 3.96 35.18 -16.92
CA SER A 111 3.73 34.02 -17.80
C SER A 111 4.37 32.72 -17.29
N GLU A 112 5.17 32.80 -16.24
CA GLU A 112 5.94 31.69 -15.66
C GLU A 112 5.54 31.43 -14.20
N GLY A 113 4.28 31.66 -13.88
CA GLY A 113 3.75 31.44 -12.54
C GLY A 113 3.62 29.94 -12.23
N LEU A 114 4.07 29.54 -11.03
CA LEU A 114 3.95 28.19 -10.51
C LEU A 114 3.52 28.21 -9.04
N LEU A 115 2.43 27.50 -8.72
CA LEU A 115 2.07 27.20 -7.33
C LEU A 115 2.70 25.89 -6.92
N THR A 116 3.33 25.86 -5.76
CA THR A 116 3.65 24.60 -5.08
C THR A 116 2.82 24.48 -3.81
N ALA A 117 2.16 23.38 -3.61
CA ALA A 117 1.29 23.13 -2.49
C ALA A 117 1.48 21.72 -1.97
N GLU A 118 1.02 21.48 -0.74
CA GLU A 118 0.94 20.16 -0.16
C GLU A 118 -0.51 19.66 -0.13
N THR A 119 -0.69 18.38 -0.35
CA THR A 119 -1.97 17.74 -0.07
C THR A 119 -2.06 17.49 1.43
N PRO A 120 -3.18 17.82 2.10
CA PRO A 120 -3.31 17.56 3.52
C PRO A 120 -3.27 16.05 3.79
N ALA A 121 -2.45 15.66 4.76
CA ALA A 121 -2.54 14.32 5.31
C ALA A 121 -3.85 14.19 6.09
N PRO A 122 -4.59 13.07 5.98
CA PRO A 122 -5.79 12.87 6.76
C PRO A 122 -5.42 12.78 8.25
N PRO A 123 -6.08 13.55 9.12
CA PRO A 123 -5.71 13.63 10.54
C PRO A 123 -5.91 12.34 11.33
N ASP A 124 -6.71 11.40 10.81
CA ASP A 124 -7.18 10.22 11.54
C ASP A 124 -6.44 8.93 11.19
N ARG A 125 -5.54 8.95 10.25
CA ARG A 125 -4.71 7.78 9.96
C ARG A 125 -3.53 7.73 10.90
N ILE A 126 -3.76 7.22 12.05
CA ILE A 126 -2.72 6.58 12.84
C ILE A 126 -2.32 5.32 12.08
N VAL A 127 -1.61 5.52 11.02
CA VAL A 127 -0.90 4.42 10.42
C VAL A 127 0.14 4.03 11.42
N ALA A 128 -0.10 3.02 12.11
CA ALA A 128 0.78 2.41 13.06
C ALA A 128 1.79 3.35 13.71
N ARG A 129 2.17 3.03 14.90
CA ARG A 129 3.36 3.58 15.59
C ARG A 129 4.64 3.64 14.76
N LEU A 130 4.62 3.12 13.54
CA LEU A 130 5.81 2.99 12.69
C LEU A 130 5.99 4.10 11.69
N MET A 131 4.92 4.83 11.38
CA MET A 131 4.98 5.94 10.43
C MET A 131 4.80 7.26 11.16
N ASP A 132 5.40 8.29 10.61
CA ASP A 132 5.10 9.65 11.03
C ASP A 132 3.57 9.85 10.97
N PRO A 133 2.92 10.41 12.01
CA PRO A 133 1.51 10.78 11.96
C PRO A 133 1.16 11.68 10.77
N GLN A 134 2.15 12.43 10.26
CA GLN A 134 2.05 13.19 9.02
C GLN A 134 2.32 12.32 7.78
N GLY A 135 2.93 11.16 7.96
CA GLY A 135 3.23 10.18 6.93
C GLY A 135 2.10 9.21 6.63
N ALA A 136 0.93 9.42 7.22
CA ALA A 136 -0.24 8.67 6.83
C ALA A 136 -0.47 8.80 5.33
N PRO A 137 -0.83 7.71 4.65
CA PRO A 137 -1.12 7.76 3.24
C PRO A 137 -2.15 8.85 2.98
N VAL A 138 -1.86 9.73 2.07
CA VAL A 138 -2.84 10.71 1.62
C VAL A 138 -4.00 9.99 0.97
N ASN A 139 -5.21 10.46 1.21
CA ASN A 139 -6.41 9.88 0.62
C ASN A 139 -6.56 10.22 -0.88
N TRP A 140 -5.70 11.08 -1.40
CA TRP A 140 -5.78 11.54 -2.78
C TRP A 140 -5.14 10.54 -3.73
N MET A 141 -5.84 10.20 -4.80
CA MET A 141 -5.36 9.38 -5.90
C MET A 141 -5.29 10.19 -7.18
N MET A 142 -4.36 9.82 -8.05
CA MET A 142 -4.14 10.48 -9.34
C MET A 142 -4.89 9.75 -10.45
N THR A 143 -5.38 10.53 -11.44
CA THR A 143 -5.91 9.97 -12.67
C THR A 143 -5.06 10.46 -13.83
N PRO A 144 -4.28 9.60 -14.45
CA PRO A 144 -3.62 9.97 -15.70
C PRO A 144 -4.62 10.01 -16.83
N GLU A 145 -4.48 10.98 -17.70
CA GLU A 145 -5.20 11.07 -18.96
C GLU A 145 -4.60 10.12 -20.00
N THR A 146 -4.66 8.83 -19.78
CA THR A 146 -4.23 7.87 -20.77
C THR A 146 -5.39 6.99 -21.22
N LYS A 147 -5.57 6.90 -22.53
CA LYS A 147 -6.62 6.05 -23.14
C LYS A 147 -6.34 4.56 -23.04
N ASN A 148 -5.15 4.19 -22.66
CA ASN A 148 -4.69 2.81 -22.73
C ASN A 148 -4.40 2.31 -21.34
N GLY A 149 -5.31 2.04 -20.54
CA GLY A 149 -5.18 1.38 -19.26
C GLY A 149 -3.75 1.19 -18.75
N PHE A 150 -3.56 0.88 -17.50
CA PHE A 150 -2.25 0.44 -17.00
C PHE A 150 -1.78 -0.75 -17.82
N GLY A 151 -0.69 -0.54 -18.60
CA GLY A 151 -0.06 -1.59 -19.34
C GLY A 151 -0.95 -2.46 -20.19
N GLY A 152 -2.01 -1.90 -20.77
CA GLY A 152 -2.93 -2.67 -21.60
C GLY A 152 -3.76 -3.69 -20.84
N ILE A 153 -3.65 -3.78 -19.52
CA ILE A 153 -4.68 -4.43 -18.75
C ILE A 153 -5.92 -3.55 -18.94
N GLU A 154 -6.82 -4.02 -19.77
CA GLU A 154 -8.22 -3.73 -19.62
C GLU A 154 -8.68 -4.34 -18.27
N PHE A 155 -8.11 -3.91 -17.18
CA PHE A 155 -8.91 -3.83 -16.00
C PHE A 155 -10.00 -2.88 -16.44
N SER A 156 -11.10 -3.47 -16.76
CA SER A 156 -12.31 -2.73 -16.88
C SER A 156 -12.26 -1.79 -15.71
N ALA A 157 -11.90 -0.55 -15.96
CA ALA A 157 -11.97 0.48 -14.98
C ALA A 157 -13.23 0.18 -14.19
N PRO A 158 -13.27 0.45 -12.89
CA PRO A 158 -14.34 0.01 -12.03
C PRO A 158 -15.66 0.21 -12.72
N SER A 159 -16.54 -0.74 -12.61
CA SER A 159 -17.78 -0.74 -13.36
C SER A 159 -18.59 0.54 -13.24
N PHE A 160 -18.39 1.32 -12.20
CA PHE A 160 -19.01 2.62 -12.05
C PHE A 160 -18.13 3.80 -12.57
N LEU A 161 -16.83 3.64 -12.71
CA LEU A 161 -15.94 4.68 -13.26
C LEU A 161 -15.94 4.72 -14.80
N PRO A 162 -15.81 3.60 -15.53
CA PRO A 162 -15.75 3.61 -16.99
C PRO A 162 -16.99 4.13 -17.66
N ARG A 163 -18.13 4.02 -17.02
CA ARG A 163 -19.38 4.55 -17.59
C ARG A 163 -19.36 6.06 -17.76
N HIS A 164 -18.61 6.74 -16.91
CA HIS A 164 -18.57 8.20 -16.87
C HIS A 164 -17.26 8.76 -17.41
N ASN A 165 -16.17 8.03 -17.22
CA ASN A 165 -14.86 8.43 -17.72
C ASN A 165 -13.98 7.22 -17.99
N PRO A 166 -14.07 6.59 -19.17
CA PRO A 166 -13.33 5.38 -19.52
C PRO A 166 -11.81 5.60 -19.61
N ASP A 167 -11.37 6.84 -19.68
CA ASP A 167 -9.96 7.20 -19.79
C ASP A 167 -9.32 7.46 -18.40
N VAL A 168 -10.08 7.27 -17.32
CA VAL A 168 -9.59 7.48 -15.95
C VAL A 168 -8.92 6.24 -15.39
N MET A 169 -7.74 6.42 -14.88
CA MET A 169 -6.95 5.39 -14.22
C MET A 169 -6.40 5.89 -12.89
N TYR A 170 -6.16 4.95 -11.97
CA TYR A 170 -5.67 5.25 -10.64
C TYR A 170 -4.20 4.91 -10.51
N PHE A 171 -3.42 5.84 -9.94
CA PHE A 171 -2.05 5.60 -9.55
C PHE A 171 -1.87 5.83 -8.05
N ALA A 172 -0.95 5.16 -7.47
CA ALA A 172 -0.51 5.48 -6.13
C ALA A 172 0.27 6.79 -6.12
N LEU A 173 0.05 7.54 -5.07
CA LEU A 173 0.54 8.89 -4.96
C LEU A 173 2.06 8.99 -4.80
N GLY A 174 2.72 7.97 -4.24
CA GLY A 174 4.18 7.99 -4.05
C GLY A 174 5.01 7.80 -5.32
N GLN A 175 4.39 7.34 -6.38
CA GLN A 175 5.03 6.83 -7.58
C GLN A 175 5.69 7.88 -8.46
N VAL A 176 5.42 9.17 -8.31
CA VAL A 176 5.28 9.96 -9.50
C VAL A 176 5.88 11.33 -9.38
N ALA A 177 6.99 11.45 -8.69
CA ALA A 177 7.80 12.64 -8.86
C ALA A 177 8.09 12.82 -10.35
N GLY A 178 7.44 13.81 -10.95
CA GLY A 178 7.61 14.18 -12.35
C GLY A 178 6.51 13.77 -13.32
N ASN A 179 5.48 13.03 -12.91
CA ASN A 179 4.33 12.79 -13.78
C ASN A 179 3.33 13.94 -13.71
N SER A 180 2.78 14.28 -14.83
CA SER A 180 1.76 15.30 -14.97
C SER A 180 0.36 14.68 -14.92
N LEU A 181 -0.57 15.39 -14.29
CA LEU A 181 -1.95 14.96 -14.09
C LEU A 181 -2.91 16.15 -14.09
N HIS A 182 -4.17 15.86 -14.36
CA HIS A 182 -5.23 16.88 -14.30
C HIS A 182 -6.19 16.70 -13.12
N SER A 183 -6.15 15.54 -12.43
CA SER A 183 -7.10 15.27 -11.35
C SER A 183 -6.48 14.44 -10.23
N LEU A 184 -6.99 14.69 -9.01
CA LEU A 184 -6.76 13.89 -7.82
C LEU A 184 -8.10 13.44 -7.26
N PHE A 185 -8.19 12.24 -6.69
CA PHE A 185 -9.40 11.75 -6.05
C PHE A 185 -9.16 11.46 -4.57
N ASP A 186 -10.13 11.82 -3.75
CA ASP A 186 -10.22 11.37 -2.37
C ASP A 186 -11.39 10.40 -2.24
N ILE A 187 -11.08 9.12 -2.11
CA ILE A 187 -12.10 8.07 -2.01
C ILE A 187 -12.85 8.15 -0.69
N LYS A 188 -12.18 8.51 0.41
CA LYS A 188 -12.83 8.61 1.72
C LYS A 188 -13.74 9.82 1.83
N ALA A 189 -13.35 10.91 1.24
CA ALA A 189 -14.15 12.13 1.22
C ALA A 189 -15.21 12.15 0.10
N ASP A 190 -15.24 11.14 -0.77
CA ASP A 190 -16.07 11.12 -1.99
C ASP A 190 -15.93 12.41 -2.82
N ALA A 191 -14.67 12.79 -3.10
CA ALA A 191 -14.36 14.05 -3.75
C ALA A 191 -13.29 13.93 -4.83
N ALA A 192 -13.33 14.85 -5.81
CA ALA A 192 -12.26 15.03 -6.78
C ALA A 192 -11.75 16.49 -6.78
N ILE A 193 -10.46 16.67 -7.07
CA ILE A 193 -9.87 17.97 -7.44
C ILE A 193 -9.44 17.89 -8.90
N GLU A 194 -9.89 18.81 -9.71
CA GLU A 194 -9.49 18.95 -11.11
C GLU A 194 -8.68 20.23 -11.31
N PHE A 195 -7.67 20.14 -12.18
CA PHE A 195 -6.80 21.25 -12.57
C PHE A 195 -6.96 21.50 -14.07
N SER A 196 -7.11 22.76 -14.49
CA SER A 196 -7.15 23.11 -15.91
C SER A 196 -5.79 22.95 -16.60
N GLU A 197 -4.72 22.97 -15.84
CA GLU A 197 -3.34 22.79 -16.32
C GLU A 197 -2.75 21.48 -15.81
N GLN A 198 -1.84 20.92 -16.59
CA GLN A 198 -1.10 19.72 -16.16
C GLN A 198 -0.27 20.01 -14.92
N THR A 199 -0.64 19.34 -13.85
CA THR A 199 -0.05 19.47 -12.54
C THR A 199 0.99 18.39 -12.33
N VAL A 200 2.12 18.73 -11.71
CA VAL A 200 3.19 17.79 -11.42
C VAL A 200 3.19 17.45 -9.94
N MET A 201 3.16 16.17 -9.63
CA MET A 201 3.35 15.68 -8.26
C MET A 201 4.82 15.75 -7.88
N GLN A 202 5.09 16.23 -6.69
CA GLN A 202 6.44 16.34 -6.14
C GLN A 202 6.51 15.66 -4.78
N ARG A 203 7.62 14.99 -4.54
CA ARG A 203 7.97 14.51 -3.23
C ARG A 203 8.36 15.69 -2.34
N GLN A 204 7.85 15.73 -1.12
CA GLN A 204 8.28 16.71 -0.12
C GLN A 204 9.43 16.13 0.70
N PRO A 205 10.65 16.69 0.59
CA PRO A 205 11.86 16.12 1.19
C PRO A 205 11.88 16.09 2.72
N GLN A 206 10.99 16.83 3.35
CA GLN A 206 10.99 17.00 4.82
C GLN A 206 9.70 16.54 5.48
N HIS A 207 8.68 16.20 4.68
CA HIS A 207 7.37 15.81 5.16
C HIS A 207 7.05 14.41 4.67
N THR A 208 7.11 13.48 5.59
CA THR A 208 6.80 12.08 5.33
C THR A 208 5.31 11.91 5.08
N GLY A 209 4.94 11.25 3.97
CA GLY A 209 3.55 10.98 3.61
C GLY A 209 2.74 12.16 3.08
N VAL A 210 3.35 13.34 2.94
CA VAL A 210 2.75 14.49 2.30
C VAL A 210 3.31 14.63 0.89
N LEU A 211 2.43 14.72 -0.09
CA LEU A 211 2.81 14.95 -1.47
C LEU A 211 2.64 16.40 -1.84
N GLY A 212 3.68 16.96 -2.44
CA GLY A 212 3.63 18.26 -3.06
C GLY A 212 2.98 18.20 -4.42
N VAL A 213 2.21 19.21 -4.76
CA VAL A 213 1.69 19.45 -6.10
C VAL A 213 2.26 20.75 -6.65
N SER A 214 2.72 20.72 -7.91
CA SER A 214 3.15 21.89 -8.65
C SER A 214 2.15 22.20 -9.74
N ILE A 215 1.41 23.30 -9.59
CA ILE A 215 0.33 23.71 -10.47
C ILE A 215 0.82 24.90 -11.31
N PRO A 216 1.02 24.74 -12.61
CA PRO A 216 1.37 25.84 -13.50
C PRO A 216 0.27 26.90 -13.55
N VAL A 217 0.66 28.17 -13.58
CA VAL A 217 -0.26 29.31 -13.76
C VAL A 217 0.28 30.17 -14.90
N PRO A 218 0.12 29.74 -16.15
CA PRO A 218 0.63 30.48 -17.34
C PRO A 218 -0.22 31.69 -17.71
N GLY A 219 -0.87 32.29 -16.74
CA GLY A 219 -1.77 33.43 -16.90
C GLY A 219 -3.05 33.24 -16.13
N ASN A 220 -3.81 32.19 -16.40
CA ASN A 220 -5.02 31.82 -15.66
C ASN A 220 -5.14 30.31 -15.53
N THR A 221 -5.41 29.84 -14.31
CA THR A 221 -5.58 28.42 -14.01
C THR A 221 -6.81 28.21 -13.12
N MET A 222 -7.57 27.17 -13.37
CA MET A 222 -8.73 26.81 -12.57
C MET A 222 -8.44 25.56 -11.74
N VAL A 223 -8.86 25.61 -10.47
CA VAL A 223 -8.91 24.46 -9.56
C VAL A 223 -10.36 24.25 -9.19
N ARG A 224 -10.90 23.08 -9.52
CA ARG A 224 -12.25 22.65 -9.13
C ARG A 224 -12.18 21.64 -8.02
N VAL A 225 -13.10 21.71 -7.08
CA VAL A 225 -13.32 20.64 -6.09
C VAL A 225 -14.74 20.17 -6.25
N ILE A 226 -14.91 18.90 -6.53
CA ILE A 226 -16.18 18.25 -6.85
C ILE A 226 -16.51 17.31 -5.70
N PRO A 227 -17.40 17.69 -4.78
CA PRO A 227 -17.89 16.80 -3.72
C PRO A 227 -18.84 15.75 -4.29
N ASP A 228 -19.04 14.67 -3.53
CA ASP A 228 -19.90 13.55 -3.89
C ASP A 228 -19.55 12.96 -5.29
N TYR A 229 -18.26 12.91 -5.60
CA TYR A 229 -17.78 12.57 -6.95
C TYR A 229 -18.18 11.14 -7.34
N PHE A 230 -17.90 10.17 -6.49
CA PHE A 230 -18.23 8.77 -6.76
C PHE A 230 -19.74 8.54 -6.74
N THR A 231 -20.45 9.12 -5.77
CA THR A 231 -21.88 8.89 -5.59
C THR A 231 -22.75 9.64 -6.60
N LYS A 232 -22.47 10.92 -6.87
CA LYS A 232 -23.31 11.77 -7.71
C LYS A 232 -22.79 11.96 -9.13
N VAL A 233 -21.47 12.15 -9.30
CA VAL A 233 -20.92 12.40 -10.64
C VAL A 233 -20.72 11.09 -11.40
N LEU A 234 -20.11 10.09 -10.77
CA LEU A 234 -19.90 8.77 -11.35
C LEU A 234 -21.13 7.86 -11.21
N GLY A 235 -22.10 8.24 -10.40
CA GLY A 235 -23.34 7.50 -10.23
C GLY A 235 -23.16 6.13 -9.56
N ALA A 236 -22.19 5.99 -8.66
CA ALA A 236 -22.01 4.79 -7.86
C ALA A 236 -23.07 4.76 -6.74
N PRO A 237 -24.25 4.13 -6.95
CA PRO A 237 -25.43 4.36 -6.10
C PRO A 237 -25.28 3.77 -4.69
N THR A 238 -24.29 2.89 -4.51
CA THR A 238 -24.04 2.17 -3.26
C THR A 238 -22.59 2.28 -2.84
N TYR A 239 -21.95 3.40 -3.13
CA TYR A 239 -20.58 3.65 -2.71
C TYR A 239 -20.46 3.62 -1.18
N VAL A 240 -19.60 2.77 -0.68
CA VAL A 240 -19.27 2.63 0.74
C VAL A 240 -17.77 2.74 0.90
N PRO A 241 -17.26 3.71 1.65
CA PRO A 241 -15.84 3.83 1.93
C PRO A 241 -15.29 2.60 2.66
N PHE A 242 -14.01 2.30 2.43
CA PHE A 242 -13.31 1.24 3.13
C PHE A 242 -13.20 1.54 4.64
N ASP A 243 -13.57 0.56 5.45
CA ASP A 243 -13.44 0.60 6.90
C ASP A 243 -12.47 -0.48 7.39
N ASP A 244 -11.25 -0.09 7.77
CA ASP A 244 -10.23 -0.98 8.29
C ASP A 244 -10.25 -1.12 9.82
N SER A 245 -11.25 -0.53 10.51
CA SER A 245 -11.35 -0.53 11.97
C SER A 245 -11.46 -1.93 12.60
N TYR A 246 -11.97 -2.90 11.84
CA TYR A 246 -12.13 -4.27 12.30
C TYR A 246 -10.86 -5.10 12.28
N PHE A 247 -9.93 -4.80 11.37
CA PHE A 247 -8.71 -5.58 11.13
C PHE A 247 -7.45 -4.79 11.43
N GLY A 248 -7.42 -3.50 11.13
CA GLY A 248 -6.34 -2.56 11.42
C GLY A 248 -5.05 -2.78 10.62
N ARG A 249 -4.93 -3.92 9.94
CA ARG A 249 -3.82 -4.28 9.05
C ARG A 249 -4.27 -5.36 8.06
N ALA A 250 -3.53 -5.50 6.97
CA ALA A 250 -3.72 -6.60 6.05
C ALA A 250 -3.43 -7.95 6.74
N PRO A 251 -4.23 -9.00 6.50
CA PRO A 251 -4.04 -10.29 7.15
C PRO A 251 -2.80 -11.05 6.64
N MET A 252 -2.41 -12.05 7.42
CA MET A 252 -1.45 -13.06 7.02
C MET A 252 -2.18 -14.38 6.87
N VAL A 253 -2.16 -14.93 5.66
CA VAL A 253 -2.92 -16.11 5.28
C VAL A 253 -2.03 -17.17 4.61
N TRP A 254 -2.16 -18.41 5.00
CA TRP A 254 -1.67 -19.54 4.21
C TRP A 254 -2.79 -20.03 3.32
N ASP A 255 -2.48 -20.19 2.04
CA ASP A 255 -3.37 -20.68 1.01
C ASP A 255 -2.87 -22.05 0.53
N SER A 256 -3.77 -22.93 0.14
CA SER A 256 -3.40 -24.28 -0.30
C SER A 256 -3.19 -24.39 -1.81
N TRP A 257 -3.49 -23.35 -2.60
CA TRP A 257 -3.58 -23.47 -4.06
C TRP A 257 -2.28 -23.90 -4.73
N SER A 258 -1.29 -23.05 -4.86
CA SER A 258 -0.08 -23.34 -5.68
C SER A 258 0.74 -24.54 -5.19
N SER A 259 0.57 -24.94 -3.93
CA SER A 259 1.26 -26.13 -3.38
C SER A 259 0.55 -27.44 -3.63
N TYR A 260 -0.79 -27.44 -3.80
CA TYR A 260 -1.58 -28.66 -3.84
C TYR A 260 -2.59 -28.71 -4.96
N TYR A 261 -3.00 -27.57 -5.53
CA TYR A 261 -4.14 -27.43 -6.44
C TYR A 261 -5.34 -28.26 -5.94
N GLU A 262 -6.14 -28.80 -6.84
CA GLU A 262 -7.32 -29.60 -6.48
C GLU A 262 -6.98 -30.91 -5.75
N ASP A 263 -5.72 -31.29 -5.68
CA ASP A 263 -5.31 -32.52 -4.97
C ASP A 263 -5.17 -32.34 -3.44
N VAL A 264 -5.41 -31.13 -2.93
CA VAL A 264 -5.37 -30.83 -1.48
C VAL A 264 -6.21 -31.82 -0.66
N ARG A 265 -5.68 -32.20 0.52
CA ARG A 265 -6.32 -33.13 1.47
C ARG A 265 -6.37 -32.53 2.88
N GLU A 266 -7.26 -33.06 3.70
CA GLU A 266 -7.41 -32.65 5.09
C GLU A 266 -6.09 -32.69 5.87
N ASP A 267 -5.28 -33.75 5.66
CA ASP A 267 -3.97 -33.88 6.33
C ASP A 267 -2.96 -32.81 5.88
N ASP A 268 -3.04 -32.32 4.65
CA ASP A 268 -2.17 -31.25 4.17
C ASP A 268 -2.48 -29.93 4.89
N VAL A 269 -3.77 -29.59 4.99
CA VAL A 269 -4.23 -28.39 5.72
C VAL A 269 -3.86 -28.50 7.19
N VAL A 270 -4.14 -29.62 7.84
CA VAL A 270 -3.82 -29.84 9.26
C VAL A 270 -2.32 -29.73 9.53
N ARG A 271 -1.49 -30.34 8.67
CA ARG A 271 -0.03 -30.32 8.81
C ARG A 271 0.54 -28.89 8.70
N ASN A 272 0.08 -28.11 7.74
CA ASN A 272 0.48 -26.70 7.61
C ASN A 272 -0.05 -25.86 8.79
N ALA A 273 -1.30 -26.06 9.21
CA ALA A 273 -1.86 -25.37 10.37
C ALA A 273 -1.08 -25.66 11.68
N ASP A 274 -0.72 -26.92 11.91
CA ASP A 274 0.09 -27.31 13.08
C ASP A 274 1.47 -26.68 13.05
N TRP A 275 2.07 -26.60 11.87
CA TRP A 275 3.38 -25.97 11.68
C TRP A 275 3.31 -24.44 11.89
N ILE A 276 2.30 -23.77 11.32
CA ILE A 276 2.06 -22.33 11.51
C ILE A 276 1.89 -22.02 13.00
N ALA A 277 1.06 -22.80 13.69
CA ALA A 277 0.83 -22.61 15.12
C ALA A 277 2.12 -22.70 15.95
N ALA A 278 3.02 -23.60 15.57
CA ALA A 278 4.29 -23.81 16.25
C ALA A 278 5.37 -22.75 15.91
N ASN A 279 5.40 -22.25 14.67
CA ASN A 279 6.53 -21.47 14.16
C ASN A 279 6.21 -20.00 13.87
N LEU A 280 5.00 -19.66 13.40
CA LEU A 280 4.68 -18.32 12.88
C LEU A 280 3.57 -17.61 13.66
N LYS A 281 2.72 -18.33 14.41
CA LYS A 281 1.64 -17.71 15.19
C LYS A 281 2.14 -16.66 16.19
N ALA A 282 3.24 -16.92 16.90
CA ALA A 282 3.84 -15.96 17.82
C ALA A 282 4.38 -14.70 17.10
N TYR A 283 4.50 -14.75 15.78
CA TYR A 283 4.88 -13.65 14.91
C TYR A 283 3.67 -12.94 14.26
N GLY A 284 2.45 -13.34 14.65
CA GLY A 284 1.21 -12.70 14.24
C GLY A 284 0.51 -13.38 13.06
N TYR A 285 0.97 -14.56 12.59
CA TYR A 285 0.30 -15.30 11.52
C TYR A 285 -1.06 -15.81 11.97
N GLU A 286 -2.11 -15.65 11.14
CA GLU A 286 -3.49 -15.73 11.62
C GLU A 286 -4.35 -16.78 10.92
N TYR A 287 -4.32 -16.83 9.58
CA TYR A 287 -5.30 -17.58 8.79
C TYR A 287 -4.70 -18.80 8.11
N VAL A 288 -5.53 -19.84 8.02
CA VAL A 288 -5.31 -21.03 7.22
C VAL A 288 -6.50 -21.19 6.29
N GLN A 289 -6.30 -20.96 5.03
CA GLN A 289 -7.32 -21.03 3.99
C GLN A 289 -7.21 -22.34 3.23
N LEU A 290 -8.34 -22.99 3.07
CA LEU A 290 -8.52 -24.09 2.15
C LEU A 290 -9.01 -23.54 0.81
N ASP A 291 -8.23 -23.73 -0.24
CA ASP A 291 -8.56 -23.34 -1.60
C ASP A 291 -9.36 -24.44 -2.32
N ASP A 292 -9.56 -24.33 -3.63
CA ASP A 292 -10.30 -25.29 -4.46
C ASP A 292 -9.81 -26.74 -4.29
N GLY A 293 -10.73 -27.70 -4.46
CA GLY A 293 -10.47 -29.14 -4.42
C GLY A 293 -11.17 -29.91 -3.30
N TYR A 294 -11.74 -29.22 -2.31
CA TYR A 294 -12.52 -29.81 -1.23
C TYR A 294 -13.94 -30.18 -1.64
N ASP A 295 -14.49 -29.50 -2.60
CA ASP A 295 -15.87 -29.57 -3.09
C ASP A 295 -16.05 -30.36 -4.38
N ARG A 296 -14.95 -30.89 -4.95
CA ARG A 296 -15.00 -31.61 -6.20
C ARG A 296 -15.63 -32.99 -6.02
N GLY A 297 -16.76 -33.18 -6.69
CA GLY A 297 -17.42 -34.45 -6.81
C GLY A 297 -16.63 -35.49 -7.65
N PRO A 298 -17.08 -36.78 -7.71
CA PRO A 298 -16.36 -37.85 -8.37
C PRO A 298 -16.13 -37.66 -9.88
N LYS A 299 -16.84 -36.72 -10.51
CA LYS A 299 -16.74 -36.39 -11.94
C LYS A 299 -16.11 -35.03 -12.20
N GLY A 300 -15.55 -34.40 -11.16
CA GLY A 300 -14.97 -33.05 -11.23
C GLY A 300 -15.95 -31.89 -11.10
N GLU A 301 -17.23 -32.18 -10.77
CA GLU A 301 -18.23 -31.14 -10.54
C GLU A 301 -17.94 -30.37 -9.25
N HIS A 302 -18.16 -29.05 -9.27
CA HIS A 302 -18.07 -28.21 -8.09
C HIS A 302 -19.37 -28.24 -7.28
N TYR A 303 -19.29 -28.52 -5.98
CA TYR A 303 -20.39 -28.52 -5.02
C TYR A 303 -20.03 -27.79 -3.74
N TRP A 304 -19.47 -26.59 -3.87
CA TRP A 304 -18.77 -25.88 -2.80
C TRP A 304 -19.55 -25.73 -1.47
N ILE A 305 -20.85 -25.94 -1.43
CA ILE A 305 -21.59 -25.89 -0.16
C ILE A 305 -22.41 -27.15 0.11
N GLY A 306 -22.76 -27.89 -0.93
CA GLY A 306 -23.61 -29.07 -0.77
C GLY A 306 -22.86 -30.33 -0.42
N THR A 307 -21.64 -30.49 -0.86
CA THR A 307 -20.97 -31.79 -0.84
C THR A 307 -19.47 -31.62 -0.63
N TRP A 308 -19.01 -31.93 0.56
CA TRP A 308 -17.59 -32.08 0.81
C TRP A 308 -17.08 -33.44 0.30
N ASN A 309 -15.94 -33.44 -0.32
CA ASN A 309 -15.25 -34.63 -0.77
C ASN A 309 -14.80 -35.44 0.45
N GLN A 310 -15.59 -36.45 0.84
CA GLN A 310 -15.34 -37.25 2.04
C GLN A 310 -14.13 -38.19 1.92
N GLU A 311 -13.64 -38.45 0.72
CA GLU A 311 -12.38 -39.18 0.53
C GLU A 311 -11.18 -38.33 0.91
N LYS A 312 -11.20 -37.04 0.54
CA LYS A 312 -10.13 -36.08 0.86
C LYS A 312 -10.26 -35.43 2.24
N PHE A 313 -11.51 -35.19 2.68
CA PHE A 313 -11.85 -34.52 3.93
C PHE A 313 -12.85 -35.35 4.76
N PRO A 314 -12.40 -36.47 5.34
CA PRO A 314 -13.28 -37.46 5.96
C PRO A 314 -14.03 -36.97 7.20
N HIS A 315 -13.50 -35.95 7.91
CA HIS A 315 -14.16 -35.43 9.11
C HIS A 315 -15.09 -34.24 8.80
N GLY A 316 -15.04 -33.67 7.59
CA GLY A 316 -15.88 -32.59 7.13
C GLY A 316 -15.49 -31.20 7.66
N PRO A 317 -16.23 -30.15 7.19
CA PRO A 317 -15.82 -28.76 7.37
C PRO A 317 -15.79 -28.32 8.83
N LYS A 318 -16.81 -28.64 9.61
CA LYS A 318 -16.88 -28.24 11.02
C LYS A 318 -15.71 -28.76 11.85
N TRP A 319 -15.32 -30.00 11.63
CA TRP A 319 -14.17 -30.59 12.32
C TRP A 319 -12.87 -29.88 11.92
N LEU A 320 -12.71 -29.61 10.63
CA LEU A 320 -11.51 -28.94 10.12
C LEU A 320 -11.35 -27.53 10.72
N THR A 321 -12.42 -26.72 10.71
CA THR A 321 -12.39 -25.39 11.31
C THR A 321 -12.13 -25.44 12.81
N ASP A 322 -12.77 -26.36 13.55
CA ASP A 322 -12.52 -26.56 15.00
C ASP A 322 -11.07 -27.00 15.24
N ARG A 323 -10.50 -27.84 14.36
CA ARG A 323 -9.10 -28.27 14.45
C ARG A 323 -8.14 -27.10 14.28
N ILE A 324 -8.35 -26.24 13.28
CA ILE A 324 -7.57 -25.01 13.04
C ILE A 324 -7.71 -24.05 14.25
N LYS A 325 -8.93 -23.81 14.69
CA LYS A 325 -9.22 -22.96 15.85
C LYS A 325 -8.60 -23.46 17.16
N SER A 326 -8.53 -24.77 17.34
CA SER A 326 -7.88 -25.37 18.53
C SER A 326 -6.40 -25.02 18.62
N LYS A 327 -5.76 -24.60 17.51
CA LYS A 327 -4.39 -24.11 17.44
C LYS A 327 -4.31 -22.59 17.67
N GLY A 328 -5.47 -21.93 17.80
CA GLY A 328 -5.61 -20.48 17.93
C GLY A 328 -5.32 -19.77 16.61
N LEU A 329 -5.61 -20.43 15.49
CA LEU A 329 -5.63 -19.90 14.14
C LEU A 329 -7.08 -19.74 13.68
N ARG A 330 -7.29 -19.06 12.56
CA ARG A 330 -8.60 -18.80 11.97
C ARG A 330 -8.69 -19.56 10.63
N ALA A 331 -9.85 -20.16 10.37
CA ALA A 331 -10.05 -20.96 9.15
C ALA A 331 -10.61 -20.10 8.01
N GLY A 332 -10.10 -20.30 6.82
CA GLY A 332 -10.58 -19.69 5.58
C GLY A 332 -11.05 -20.75 4.57
N VAL A 333 -11.85 -20.31 3.60
CA VAL A 333 -12.37 -21.14 2.51
C VAL A 333 -12.47 -20.35 1.21
N TRP A 334 -12.12 -20.99 0.10
CA TRP A 334 -12.34 -20.52 -1.26
C TRP A 334 -13.74 -20.94 -1.75
N LEU A 335 -14.41 -20.13 -2.55
CA LEU A 335 -15.66 -20.47 -3.21
C LEU A 335 -16.00 -19.52 -4.36
N VAL A 336 -16.92 -19.97 -5.23
CA VAL A 336 -17.50 -19.14 -6.32
C VAL A 336 -18.96 -18.80 -5.99
N PRO A 337 -19.25 -17.68 -5.32
CA PRO A 337 -20.58 -17.37 -4.79
C PRO A 337 -21.64 -17.06 -5.85
N SER A 338 -21.24 -16.96 -7.12
CA SER A 338 -22.12 -16.73 -8.27
C SER A 338 -22.51 -18.00 -9.03
N ALA A 339 -22.03 -19.18 -8.62
CA ALA A 339 -22.20 -20.42 -9.32
C ALA A 339 -22.66 -21.57 -8.40
N TYR A 340 -23.49 -22.50 -8.91
CA TYR A 340 -23.98 -23.65 -8.17
C TYR A 340 -24.50 -24.73 -9.13
N ALA A 341 -24.04 -25.96 -8.97
CA ALA A 341 -24.39 -27.06 -9.84
C ALA A 341 -25.60 -27.88 -9.35
N GLY A 342 -25.95 -27.78 -8.08
CA GLY A 342 -26.75 -28.78 -7.39
C GLY A 342 -28.26 -28.82 -7.70
N ALA A 343 -28.86 -27.87 -8.42
CA ALA A 343 -30.29 -27.77 -8.55
C ALA A 343 -30.77 -27.30 -9.93
N VAL A 344 -30.01 -27.51 -11.01
CA VAL A 344 -30.37 -27.04 -12.36
C VAL A 344 -31.73 -27.59 -12.82
N GLU A 345 -32.05 -28.85 -12.50
CA GLU A 345 -33.31 -29.46 -12.89
C GLU A 345 -34.49 -28.99 -12.02
N GLN A 346 -34.23 -28.66 -10.76
CA GLN A 346 -35.26 -28.25 -9.81
C GLN A 346 -35.59 -26.73 -9.91
N HIS A 347 -34.59 -25.95 -10.22
CA HIS A 347 -34.65 -24.47 -10.28
C HIS A 347 -34.06 -23.93 -11.59
N PRO A 348 -34.66 -24.26 -12.77
CA PRO A 348 -34.09 -23.88 -14.08
C PRO A 348 -34.11 -22.35 -14.33
N ASP A 349 -34.86 -21.62 -13.53
CA ASP A 349 -35.01 -20.14 -13.54
C ASP A 349 -33.99 -19.41 -12.64
N TRP A 350 -33.17 -20.13 -11.88
CA TRP A 350 -32.12 -19.55 -11.08
C TRP A 350 -30.88 -19.15 -11.86
N TYR A 351 -30.75 -19.62 -13.14
CA TYR A 351 -29.50 -19.58 -13.88
C TYR A 351 -29.50 -18.60 -15.03
N LEU A 352 -28.38 -17.88 -15.18
CA LEU A 352 -28.14 -17.00 -16.31
C LEU A 352 -27.96 -17.80 -17.61
N ARG A 353 -28.41 -17.23 -18.72
CA ARG A 353 -28.36 -17.87 -20.03
C ARG A 353 -27.84 -16.94 -21.11
N TYR A 354 -27.21 -17.53 -22.11
CA TYR A 354 -26.84 -16.79 -23.32
C TYR A 354 -28.05 -16.54 -24.22
N LYS A 355 -28.21 -15.28 -24.68
CA LYS A 355 -29.29 -14.87 -25.59
C LYS A 355 -29.23 -15.62 -26.94
N LYS A 356 -28.03 -15.91 -27.45
CA LYS A 356 -27.82 -16.53 -28.76
C LYS A 356 -28.39 -17.95 -28.90
N ASN A 357 -28.41 -18.73 -27.82
CA ASN A 357 -28.76 -20.17 -27.88
C ASN A 357 -29.53 -20.69 -26.65
N GLY A 358 -29.74 -19.85 -25.66
CA GLY A 358 -30.43 -20.22 -24.41
C GLY A 358 -29.63 -21.16 -23.49
N ALA A 359 -28.36 -21.42 -23.79
CA ALA A 359 -27.52 -22.25 -22.95
C ALA A 359 -27.24 -21.53 -21.61
N ILE A 360 -27.12 -22.32 -20.54
CA ILE A 360 -26.73 -21.82 -19.22
C ILE A 360 -25.30 -21.28 -19.31
N ILE A 361 -25.03 -20.18 -18.63
CA ILE A 361 -23.69 -19.63 -18.48
C ILE A 361 -22.98 -20.41 -17.39
N LEU A 362 -21.75 -20.83 -17.66
CA LEU A 362 -20.92 -21.56 -16.71
C LEU A 362 -19.77 -20.68 -16.24
N ASP A 363 -19.44 -20.83 -14.95
CA ASP A 363 -18.24 -20.33 -14.32
C ASP A 363 -17.55 -21.50 -13.63
N TYR A 364 -16.27 -21.75 -13.92
CA TYR A 364 -15.58 -22.97 -13.47
C TYR A 364 -16.39 -24.27 -13.72
N ASP A 365 -16.96 -24.42 -14.93
CA ASP A 365 -17.84 -25.52 -15.32
C ASP A 365 -19.14 -25.65 -14.48
N THR A 366 -19.46 -24.63 -13.67
CA THR A 366 -20.61 -24.61 -12.78
C THR A 366 -21.65 -23.59 -13.25
N PRO A 367 -22.96 -23.93 -13.23
CA PRO A 367 -24.04 -23.03 -13.63
C PRO A 367 -24.08 -21.74 -12.81
N THR A 368 -24.09 -20.60 -13.50
CA THR A 368 -24.07 -19.26 -12.89
C THR A 368 -25.46 -18.81 -12.44
N LEU A 369 -25.57 -18.34 -11.21
CA LEU A 369 -26.81 -17.89 -10.58
C LEU A 369 -27.23 -16.49 -11.04
N ASP A 370 -28.53 -16.26 -11.15
CA ASP A 370 -29.13 -14.95 -11.37
C ASP A 370 -29.28 -14.19 -10.05
N SER A 371 -28.36 -13.27 -9.76
CA SER A 371 -28.37 -12.44 -8.55
C SER A 371 -29.57 -11.46 -8.47
N THR A 372 -30.38 -11.34 -9.51
CA THR A 372 -31.65 -10.57 -9.45
C THR A 372 -32.83 -11.41 -8.95
N ASN A 373 -32.67 -12.73 -8.83
CA ASN A 373 -33.71 -13.63 -8.37
C ASN A 373 -33.75 -13.68 -6.83
N PRO A 374 -34.87 -13.33 -6.19
CA PRO A 374 -34.98 -13.37 -4.72
C PRO A 374 -34.74 -14.76 -4.11
N GLU A 375 -35.14 -15.84 -4.80
CA GLU A 375 -34.90 -17.21 -4.32
C GLU A 375 -33.41 -17.57 -4.32
N VAL A 376 -32.66 -17.06 -5.29
CA VAL A 376 -31.19 -17.18 -5.34
C VAL A 376 -30.55 -16.41 -4.19
N LEU A 377 -31.03 -15.22 -3.88
CA LEU A 377 -30.54 -14.43 -2.74
C LEU A 377 -30.82 -15.14 -1.40
N ASP A 378 -32.01 -15.72 -1.23
CA ASP A 378 -32.35 -16.51 -0.04
C ASP A 378 -31.50 -17.80 0.05
N PHE A 379 -31.20 -18.44 -1.08
CA PHE A 379 -30.29 -19.57 -1.16
C PHE A 379 -28.89 -19.15 -0.69
N LEU A 380 -28.30 -18.10 -1.27
CA LEU A 380 -26.97 -17.61 -0.89
C LEU A 380 -26.91 -17.24 0.59
N LYS A 381 -27.94 -16.59 1.12
CA LYS A 381 -28.02 -16.28 2.55
C LYS A 381 -27.91 -17.54 3.43
N LYS A 382 -28.66 -18.60 3.07
CA LYS A 382 -28.60 -19.87 3.77
C LYS A 382 -27.21 -20.50 3.71
N GLU A 383 -26.58 -20.47 2.54
CA GLU A 383 -25.26 -21.03 2.31
C GLU A 383 -24.20 -20.34 3.15
N PHE A 384 -24.15 -18.99 3.13
CA PHE A 384 -23.20 -18.24 3.94
C PHE A 384 -23.48 -18.36 5.45
N THR A 385 -24.72 -18.52 5.86
CA THR A 385 -25.05 -18.89 7.25
C THR A 385 -24.44 -20.25 7.61
N THR A 386 -24.52 -21.23 6.74
CA THR A 386 -23.95 -22.56 6.94
C THR A 386 -22.43 -22.51 7.06
N LEU A 387 -21.76 -21.78 6.17
CA LEU A 387 -20.31 -21.61 6.21
C LEU A 387 -19.84 -20.93 7.51
N ASP A 388 -20.57 -19.90 7.97
CA ASP A 388 -20.27 -19.22 9.22
C ASP A 388 -20.52 -20.12 10.45
N ASP A 389 -21.59 -20.91 10.44
CA ASP A 389 -21.90 -21.91 11.48
C ASP A 389 -20.85 -23.04 11.51
N TRP A 390 -20.27 -23.40 10.40
CA TRP A 390 -19.12 -24.31 10.35
C TRP A 390 -17.87 -23.67 10.95
N GLY A 391 -17.79 -22.34 10.97
CA GLY A 391 -16.76 -21.61 11.66
C GLY A 391 -15.69 -21.01 10.78
N PHE A 392 -15.92 -20.85 9.49
CA PHE A 392 -15.01 -20.10 8.62
C PHE A 392 -15.03 -18.60 8.98
N GLU A 393 -13.87 -17.98 8.85
CA GLU A 393 -13.66 -16.56 9.18
C GLU A 393 -12.97 -15.76 8.08
N TYR A 394 -12.53 -16.44 7.02
CA TYR A 394 -11.96 -15.84 5.81
C TYR A 394 -12.61 -16.51 4.60
N TYR A 395 -13.07 -15.71 3.65
CA TYR A 395 -13.77 -16.13 2.46
C TYR A 395 -13.07 -15.57 1.23
N LYS A 396 -12.45 -16.42 0.42
CA LYS A 396 -11.88 -16.05 -0.89
C LYS A 396 -12.95 -16.32 -1.93
N PHE A 397 -13.49 -15.25 -2.53
CA PHE A 397 -14.46 -15.30 -3.59
C PHE A 397 -13.74 -15.29 -4.93
N ASP A 398 -13.84 -16.38 -5.67
CA ASP A 398 -13.31 -16.48 -7.02
C ASP A 398 -14.42 -16.37 -8.06
N GLY A 399 -14.04 -16.20 -9.33
CA GLY A 399 -15.00 -16.05 -10.41
C GLY A 399 -15.92 -14.83 -10.24
N GLU A 400 -15.59 -13.88 -9.40
CA GLU A 400 -16.40 -12.71 -9.09
C GLU A 400 -16.56 -11.78 -10.30
N HIS A 401 -16.82 -12.36 -11.46
CA HIS A 401 -17.27 -11.64 -12.62
C HIS A 401 -18.74 -11.23 -12.41
N ASP A 402 -19.05 -9.98 -12.67
CA ASP A 402 -20.45 -9.60 -12.80
C ASP A 402 -20.96 -10.08 -14.16
N PHE A 403 -21.45 -11.35 -14.19
CA PHE A 403 -21.93 -11.98 -15.42
C PHE A 403 -23.08 -11.22 -16.07
N LEU A 404 -23.87 -10.48 -15.30
CA LEU A 404 -24.90 -9.60 -15.85
C LEU A 404 -24.30 -8.44 -16.64
N LYS A 405 -23.12 -8.00 -16.27
CA LYS A 405 -22.49 -6.78 -16.81
C LYS A 405 -21.38 -7.09 -17.80
N TYR A 406 -20.49 -8.04 -17.46
CA TYR A 406 -19.24 -8.26 -18.20
C TYR A 406 -19.30 -9.39 -19.22
N VAL A 407 -20.20 -10.36 -19.04
CA VAL A 407 -20.32 -11.44 -20.01
C VAL A 407 -21.17 -11.00 -21.19
N PRO A 408 -20.58 -10.82 -22.37
CA PRO A 408 -21.32 -10.45 -23.56
C PRO A 408 -22.37 -11.51 -23.91
N GLY A 409 -23.60 -11.05 -24.12
CA GLY A 409 -24.66 -11.92 -24.62
C GLY A 409 -25.48 -12.64 -23.55
N VAL A 410 -25.41 -12.22 -22.30
CA VAL A 410 -26.41 -12.60 -21.27
C VAL A 410 -27.82 -12.20 -21.74
N ASP A 411 -28.78 -13.10 -21.57
CA ASP A 411 -30.19 -12.87 -21.94
C ASP A 411 -30.90 -12.09 -20.81
N LEU A 412 -30.74 -10.77 -20.81
CA LEU A 412 -31.39 -9.87 -19.84
C LEU A 412 -32.92 -9.92 -19.91
N ASP A 413 -33.51 -10.50 -20.96
CA ASP A 413 -34.97 -10.69 -21.03
C ASP A 413 -35.44 -11.87 -20.15
N LYS A 414 -34.52 -12.72 -19.68
CA LYS A 414 -34.81 -13.90 -18.87
C LYS A 414 -34.42 -13.81 -17.41
N ILE A 415 -33.73 -12.75 -17.00
CA ILE A 415 -33.42 -12.53 -15.57
C ILE A 415 -34.72 -12.18 -14.79
N ALA A 416 -34.69 -12.46 -13.50
CA ALA A 416 -35.88 -12.30 -12.65
C ALA A 416 -36.31 -10.83 -12.51
N ASP A 417 -35.39 -9.90 -12.26
CA ASP A 417 -35.69 -8.46 -12.27
C ASP A 417 -34.97 -7.72 -13.41
N LYS A 418 -35.69 -7.42 -14.45
CA LYS A 418 -35.22 -6.72 -15.65
C LYS A 418 -34.97 -5.23 -15.47
N ASN A 419 -35.43 -4.67 -14.34
CA ASN A 419 -35.33 -3.23 -14.07
C ASN A 419 -34.13 -2.88 -13.20
N VAL A 420 -33.50 -3.86 -12.58
CA VAL A 420 -32.35 -3.61 -11.75
C VAL A 420 -31.08 -3.36 -12.60
N ASP A 421 -30.30 -2.38 -12.23
CA ASP A 421 -28.98 -2.17 -12.82
C ASP A 421 -28.07 -3.36 -12.44
N PRO A 422 -27.33 -3.97 -13.40
CA PRO A 422 -26.45 -5.11 -13.12
C PRO A 422 -25.44 -4.87 -12.00
N ILE A 423 -24.86 -3.67 -11.90
CA ILE A 423 -23.94 -3.32 -10.80
C ILE A 423 -24.68 -3.32 -9.46
N VAL A 424 -25.88 -2.78 -9.45
CA VAL A 424 -26.71 -2.74 -8.22
C VAL A 424 -27.05 -4.17 -7.80
N ALA A 425 -27.39 -5.05 -8.75
CA ALA A 425 -27.65 -6.46 -8.46
C ALA A 425 -26.43 -7.16 -7.83
N TYR A 426 -25.24 -6.99 -8.43
CA TYR A 426 -23.97 -7.50 -7.90
C TYR A 426 -23.69 -7.00 -6.49
N ARG A 427 -23.75 -5.68 -6.29
CA ARG A 427 -23.48 -5.07 -4.98
C ARG A 427 -24.52 -5.46 -3.93
N ASN A 428 -25.79 -5.65 -4.31
CA ASN A 428 -26.83 -6.17 -3.40
C ASN A 428 -26.52 -7.60 -2.94
N ARG A 429 -26.00 -8.45 -3.82
CA ARG A 429 -25.51 -9.79 -3.48
C ARG A 429 -24.37 -9.71 -2.46
N LEU A 430 -23.34 -8.90 -2.71
CA LEU A 430 -22.23 -8.70 -1.79
C LEU A 430 -22.69 -8.13 -0.44
N LYS A 431 -23.64 -7.18 -0.47
CA LYS A 431 -24.25 -6.63 0.75
C LYS A 431 -24.94 -7.70 1.57
N LEU A 432 -25.78 -8.52 0.91
CA LEU A 432 -26.48 -9.64 1.56
C LEU A 432 -25.49 -10.59 2.24
N ILE A 433 -24.44 -10.98 1.54
CA ILE A 433 -23.39 -11.87 2.08
C ILE A 433 -22.73 -11.21 3.31
N ARG A 434 -22.28 -9.95 3.18
CA ARG A 434 -21.65 -9.22 4.27
C ARG A 434 -22.55 -9.09 5.50
N GLU A 435 -23.84 -8.78 5.31
CA GLU A 435 -24.82 -8.71 6.39
C GLU A 435 -25.09 -10.07 7.04
N THR A 436 -24.98 -11.15 6.28
CA THR A 436 -25.18 -12.51 6.77
C THR A 436 -24.03 -12.97 7.68
N ILE A 437 -22.78 -12.78 7.24
CA ILE A 437 -21.61 -13.26 8.00
C ILE A 437 -21.05 -12.21 8.98
N GLY A 438 -21.50 -10.95 8.87
CA GLY A 438 -21.10 -9.85 9.75
C GLY A 438 -19.73 -9.23 9.43
N PRO A 439 -19.37 -8.12 10.09
CA PRO A 439 -18.21 -7.30 9.76
C PRO A 439 -16.86 -7.90 10.20
N HIS A 440 -16.87 -8.87 11.10
CA HIS A 440 -15.65 -9.50 11.64
C HIS A 440 -15.13 -10.68 10.81
N ARG A 441 -15.80 -10.99 9.69
CA ARG A 441 -15.35 -11.99 8.73
C ARG A 441 -14.60 -11.29 7.60
N PHE A 442 -13.47 -11.85 7.21
CA PHE A 442 -12.68 -11.31 6.12
C PHE A 442 -13.24 -11.83 4.78
N ILE A 443 -13.48 -10.93 3.83
CA ILE A 443 -13.83 -11.29 2.45
C ILE A 443 -12.72 -10.79 1.54
N GLU A 444 -12.12 -11.72 0.81
CA GLU A 444 -11.26 -11.46 -0.32
C GLU A 444 -12.05 -11.64 -1.59
N GLY A 445 -12.12 -10.62 -2.44
CA GLY A 445 -12.63 -10.73 -3.79
C GLY A 445 -11.48 -11.13 -4.72
N CYS A 446 -11.66 -12.21 -5.48
CA CYS A 446 -10.78 -12.56 -6.60
C CYS A 446 -11.50 -12.17 -7.91
N PRO A 447 -11.80 -10.87 -8.11
CA PRO A 447 -12.55 -10.39 -9.24
C PRO A 447 -11.60 -10.20 -10.40
N ALA A 448 -11.59 -11.09 -11.33
CA ALA A 448 -10.79 -10.92 -12.54
C ALA A 448 -11.06 -9.55 -13.20
N GLY A 449 -10.44 -8.50 -12.68
CA GLY A 449 -10.42 -7.20 -13.30
C GLY A 449 -11.27 -6.07 -12.71
N THR A 450 -12.00 -6.26 -11.59
CA THR A 450 -12.86 -5.20 -11.03
C THR A 450 -12.84 -5.06 -9.51
N PRO A 451 -11.67 -4.88 -8.88
CA PRO A 451 -11.57 -4.79 -7.42
C PRO A 451 -12.43 -3.69 -6.81
N LEU A 452 -12.73 -2.64 -7.58
CA LEU A 452 -13.49 -1.49 -7.08
C LEU A 452 -15.02 -1.72 -7.09
N ASP A 453 -15.54 -2.72 -7.78
CA ASP A 453 -16.97 -3.06 -7.73
C ASP A 453 -17.39 -3.58 -6.34
N GLY A 454 -16.49 -4.22 -5.64
CA GLY A 454 -16.68 -4.72 -4.28
C GLY A 454 -16.38 -3.72 -3.16
N ILE A 455 -16.06 -2.45 -3.47
CA ILE A 455 -15.76 -1.43 -2.45
C ILE A 455 -16.81 -1.41 -1.36
N GLY A 456 -16.36 -1.45 -0.10
CA GLY A 456 -17.17 -1.44 1.11
C GLY A 456 -17.72 -2.80 1.52
N TYR A 457 -17.62 -3.82 0.65
CA TYR A 457 -18.02 -5.20 0.98
C TYR A 457 -16.84 -6.15 1.04
N PHE A 458 -15.89 -6.03 0.12
CA PHE A 458 -14.62 -6.73 0.21
C PHE A 458 -13.70 -6.04 1.23
N ASN A 459 -12.95 -6.86 1.98
CA ASN A 459 -11.84 -6.37 2.79
C ASN A 459 -10.55 -6.31 1.96
N SER A 460 -10.35 -7.28 1.07
CA SER A 460 -9.25 -7.27 0.10
C SER A 460 -9.74 -7.59 -1.31
N ALA A 461 -8.92 -7.28 -2.29
CA ALA A 461 -9.08 -7.78 -3.64
C ALA A 461 -7.78 -8.44 -4.10
N PHE A 462 -7.92 -9.61 -4.71
CA PHE A 462 -6.87 -10.30 -5.43
C PHE A 462 -6.61 -9.53 -6.72
N THR A 463 -5.48 -8.85 -6.80
CA THR A 463 -5.15 -7.91 -7.88
C THR A 463 -4.02 -8.41 -8.77
N GLY A 464 -3.45 -9.56 -8.46
CA GLY A 464 -2.46 -10.28 -9.24
C GLY A 464 -3.08 -11.37 -10.09
N GLU A 465 -2.26 -12.31 -10.47
CA GLU A 465 -2.64 -13.61 -11.02
C GLU A 465 -2.13 -14.69 -10.10
N ASP A 466 -2.65 -15.93 -10.20
CA ASP A 466 -2.14 -17.06 -9.44
C ASP A 466 -0.65 -17.25 -9.76
N PRO A 467 0.24 -16.91 -8.83
CA PRO A 467 1.66 -17.06 -9.07
C PRO A 467 2.01 -18.52 -8.93
N TYR A 468 2.92 -18.98 -9.73
CA TYR A 468 3.50 -20.30 -9.54
C TYR A 468 4.81 -20.23 -8.76
N ASN A 469 5.14 -21.31 -8.10
CA ASN A 469 6.28 -21.42 -7.21
C ASN A 469 7.61 -21.34 -7.99
N SER A 470 7.98 -20.12 -8.38
CA SER A 470 9.26 -19.79 -9.00
C SER A 470 9.51 -18.27 -8.96
N TRP A 471 10.76 -17.87 -9.18
CA TRP A 471 11.09 -16.45 -9.32
C TRP A 471 10.26 -15.75 -10.40
N GLN A 472 10.01 -16.39 -11.53
CA GLN A 472 9.18 -15.84 -12.60
C GLN A 472 7.71 -15.65 -12.16
N GLY A 473 7.16 -16.58 -11.39
CA GLY A 473 5.82 -16.44 -10.83
C GLY A 473 5.67 -15.21 -9.93
N MET A 474 6.72 -14.89 -9.19
CA MET A 474 6.71 -13.73 -8.29
C MET A 474 6.65 -12.37 -9.02
N TYR A 475 6.91 -12.31 -10.33
CA TYR A 475 6.73 -11.05 -11.07
C TYR A 475 5.29 -10.57 -11.09
N SER A 476 4.31 -11.47 -11.07
CA SER A 476 2.90 -11.08 -10.95
C SER A 476 2.64 -10.37 -9.61
N VAL A 477 3.22 -10.89 -8.52
CA VAL A 477 3.13 -10.29 -7.18
C VAL A 477 3.75 -8.88 -7.17
N PHE A 478 4.96 -8.72 -7.70
CA PHE A 478 5.63 -7.42 -7.76
C PHE A 478 4.88 -6.41 -8.65
N SER A 479 4.39 -6.87 -9.81
CA SER A 479 3.58 -6.05 -10.71
C SER A 479 2.28 -5.61 -10.05
N SER A 480 1.60 -6.53 -9.39
CA SER A 480 0.37 -6.27 -8.68
C SER A 480 0.57 -5.26 -7.54
N ILE A 481 1.60 -5.45 -6.71
CA ILE A 481 1.96 -4.48 -5.67
C ILE A 481 2.20 -3.11 -6.30
N ASN A 482 3.01 -3.04 -7.35
CA ASN A 482 3.37 -1.80 -8.01
C ASN A 482 2.14 -1.10 -8.62
N ALA A 483 1.28 -1.85 -9.30
CA ALA A 483 0.12 -1.28 -9.99
C ALA A 483 -1.03 -0.88 -9.06
N ASN A 484 -1.21 -1.57 -7.93
CA ASN A 484 -2.42 -1.47 -7.12
C ASN A 484 -2.22 -0.93 -5.70
N ALA A 485 -1.00 -0.62 -5.27
CA ALA A 485 -0.77 -0.16 -3.90
C ALA A 485 -1.50 1.15 -3.56
N PHE A 486 -1.93 1.95 -4.55
CA PHE A 486 -2.78 3.11 -4.32
C PHE A 486 -4.17 2.75 -3.74
N LEU A 487 -4.61 1.49 -3.90
CA LEU A 487 -5.84 0.97 -3.30
C LEU A 487 -5.62 0.55 -1.84
N ASN A 488 -4.38 0.16 -1.50
CA ASN A 488 -4.07 -0.46 -0.22
C ASN A 488 -4.32 0.50 0.95
N HIS A 489 -5.07 0.05 1.94
CA HIS A 489 -5.52 0.84 3.10
C HIS A 489 -6.37 2.10 2.76
N LEU A 490 -6.65 2.38 1.49
CA LEU A 490 -7.53 3.49 1.09
C LEU A 490 -8.91 3.01 0.68
N VAL A 491 -8.95 1.93 -0.11
CA VAL A 491 -10.16 1.37 -0.69
C VAL A 491 -10.43 -0.02 -0.15
N LEU A 492 -9.36 -0.82 0.00
CA LEU A 492 -9.35 -2.19 0.46
C LEU A 492 -7.90 -2.57 0.82
N TYR A 493 -7.67 -3.79 1.29
CA TYR A 493 -6.33 -4.36 1.31
C TYR A 493 -6.02 -4.97 -0.06
N VAL A 494 -4.83 -4.72 -0.57
CA VAL A 494 -4.36 -5.35 -1.81
C VAL A 494 -3.89 -6.77 -1.48
N MET A 495 -4.43 -7.78 -2.17
CA MET A 495 -3.91 -9.13 -2.24
C MET A 495 -3.17 -9.27 -3.58
N PRO A 496 -1.82 -9.25 -3.57
CA PRO A 496 -1.07 -9.16 -4.82
C PRO A 496 -0.89 -10.51 -5.54
N GLY A 497 -1.35 -11.57 -4.96
CA GLY A 497 -1.09 -12.96 -5.30
C GLY A 497 -0.38 -13.66 -4.14
N GLU A 498 -0.40 -14.96 -4.12
CA GLU A 498 0.28 -15.77 -3.13
C GLU A 498 1.81 -15.63 -3.30
N SER A 499 2.51 -15.57 -2.19
CA SER A 499 3.96 -15.53 -2.16
C SER A 499 4.53 -16.91 -1.85
N ASP A 500 5.65 -17.21 -2.47
CA ASP A 500 6.38 -18.45 -2.18
C ASP A 500 7.80 -18.13 -1.70
N VAL A 501 8.34 -19.03 -0.90
CA VAL A 501 9.70 -18.92 -0.38
C VAL A 501 10.45 -20.26 -0.41
N GLU A 502 9.97 -21.24 -1.18
CA GLU A 502 10.60 -22.54 -1.25
C GLU A 502 11.99 -22.49 -1.91
N PRO A 503 12.91 -23.34 -1.48
CA PRO A 503 14.22 -23.44 -2.13
C PRO A 503 14.10 -24.08 -3.53
N PRO A 504 15.09 -23.85 -4.42
CA PRO A 504 15.06 -24.44 -5.76
C PRO A 504 14.92 -25.95 -5.73
N MET A 505 14.02 -26.46 -6.57
CA MET A 505 13.70 -27.88 -6.71
C MET A 505 13.57 -28.25 -8.19
N SER A 506 14.21 -29.33 -8.61
CA SER A 506 14.06 -29.84 -9.95
C SER A 506 12.68 -30.49 -10.15
N PHE A 507 12.20 -30.58 -11.39
CA PHE A 507 10.97 -31.32 -11.70
C PHE A 507 11.01 -32.79 -11.25
N ALA A 508 12.19 -33.40 -11.27
CA ALA A 508 12.35 -34.77 -10.81
C ALA A 508 12.16 -34.94 -9.28
N GLU A 509 12.50 -33.89 -8.53
CA GLU A 509 12.25 -33.81 -7.09
C GLU A 509 10.80 -33.46 -6.82
N ALA A 510 10.25 -32.45 -7.52
CA ALA A 510 8.86 -32.04 -7.40
C ALA A 510 7.89 -33.23 -7.67
N THR A 511 8.14 -34.03 -8.69
CA THR A 511 7.35 -35.24 -8.98
C THR A 511 7.26 -36.25 -7.80
N LYS A 512 8.19 -36.17 -6.85
CA LYS A 512 8.20 -37.03 -5.65
C LYS A 512 7.55 -36.39 -4.43
N ARG A 513 7.41 -35.08 -4.44
CA ARG A 513 7.06 -34.28 -3.26
C ARG A 513 5.77 -33.48 -3.41
N ARG A 514 5.34 -33.24 -4.63
CA ARG A 514 4.14 -32.46 -4.97
C ARG A 514 3.08 -33.33 -5.62
N PRO A 515 1.81 -32.96 -5.53
CA PRO A 515 0.73 -33.61 -6.25
C PRO A 515 0.99 -33.64 -7.77
N PRO A 516 0.50 -34.68 -8.47
CA PRO A 516 0.65 -34.75 -9.93
C PRO A 516 0.06 -33.54 -10.66
N SER A 517 -1.08 -33.03 -10.21
CA SER A 517 -1.74 -31.84 -10.78
C SER A 517 -0.81 -30.63 -10.81
N VAL A 518 -0.13 -30.32 -9.71
CA VAL A 518 0.83 -29.21 -9.61
C VAL A 518 1.98 -29.39 -10.60
N VAL A 519 2.58 -30.58 -10.64
CA VAL A 519 3.74 -30.84 -11.53
C VAL A 519 3.34 -30.82 -13.01
N GLU A 520 2.16 -31.30 -13.33
CA GLU A 520 1.64 -31.36 -14.70
C GLU A 520 1.24 -29.97 -15.20
N ALA A 521 0.56 -29.18 -14.38
CA ALA A 521 0.20 -27.80 -14.71
C ALA A 521 1.44 -26.99 -15.06
N GLU A 522 2.50 -27.05 -14.25
CA GLU A 522 3.72 -26.29 -14.46
C GLU A 522 4.54 -26.77 -15.69
N ARG A 523 4.43 -28.05 -16.05
CA ARG A 523 5.05 -28.56 -17.29
C ARG A 523 4.33 -28.15 -18.56
N ASN A 524 3.02 -28.00 -18.47
CA ASN A 524 2.17 -27.77 -19.64
C ASN A 524 1.95 -26.27 -19.90
N ARG A 525 2.57 -25.38 -19.13
CA ARG A 525 2.56 -23.94 -19.42
C ARG A 525 3.14 -23.64 -20.79
N GLU A 526 2.70 -22.57 -21.42
CA GLU A 526 3.23 -22.10 -22.71
C GLU A 526 4.76 -21.91 -22.66
N GLU A 527 5.29 -21.44 -21.51
CA GLU A 527 6.72 -21.40 -21.21
C GLU A 527 7.00 -22.26 -19.97
N PRO A 528 7.41 -23.53 -20.16
CA PRO A 528 7.67 -24.43 -19.06
C PRO A 528 8.75 -23.88 -18.11
N LEU A 529 8.48 -23.94 -16.83
CA LEU A 529 9.47 -23.60 -15.81
C LEU A 529 10.71 -24.51 -15.92
N LYS A 530 11.85 -24.00 -15.53
CA LYS A 530 13.10 -24.79 -15.40
C LYS A 530 13.12 -25.65 -14.13
N GLY A 531 12.24 -25.35 -13.17
CA GLY A 531 12.10 -25.99 -11.87
C GLY A 531 11.18 -25.19 -10.98
N PHE A 532 11.03 -25.62 -9.76
CA PHE A 532 10.27 -24.94 -8.69
C PHE A 532 11.21 -24.18 -7.76
N GLY A 533 10.61 -23.27 -6.99
CA GLY A 533 11.30 -22.54 -5.94
C GLY A 533 12.25 -21.45 -6.45
N MET A 534 12.96 -20.86 -5.53
CA MET A 534 13.82 -19.71 -5.79
C MET A 534 15.06 -19.67 -4.89
N THR A 535 16.08 -18.92 -5.28
CA THR A 535 17.28 -18.70 -4.47
C THR A 535 16.96 -18.00 -3.15
N LEU A 536 17.90 -17.95 -2.21
CA LEU A 536 17.67 -17.25 -0.94
C LEU A 536 17.54 -15.73 -1.15
N GLU A 537 18.27 -15.19 -2.11
CA GLU A 537 18.25 -13.78 -2.52
C GLU A 537 16.88 -13.41 -3.10
N GLU A 538 16.36 -14.23 -4.00
CA GLU A 538 15.03 -14.07 -4.60
C GLU A 538 13.93 -14.12 -3.55
N ALA A 539 13.95 -15.11 -2.66
CA ALA A 539 12.98 -15.19 -1.56
C ALA A 539 13.08 -13.99 -0.60
N ARG A 540 14.29 -13.48 -0.34
CA ARG A 540 14.52 -12.27 0.45
C ARG A 540 13.87 -11.05 -0.21
N THR A 541 13.95 -10.97 -1.52
CA THR A 541 13.27 -9.91 -2.30
C THR A 541 11.77 -10.02 -2.18
N VAL A 542 11.18 -11.22 -2.35
CA VAL A 542 9.73 -11.44 -2.20
C VAL A 542 9.24 -10.96 -0.83
N VAL A 543 9.81 -11.49 0.25
CA VAL A 543 9.35 -11.14 1.61
C VAL A 543 9.59 -9.67 1.96
N SER A 544 10.65 -9.06 1.41
CA SER A 544 10.93 -7.63 1.62
C SER A 544 9.89 -6.75 0.97
N HIS A 545 9.53 -7.03 -0.29
CA HIS A 545 8.53 -6.26 -1.02
C HIS A 545 7.15 -6.40 -0.40
N VAL A 546 6.71 -7.60 -0.06
CA VAL A 546 5.41 -7.84 0.58
C VAL A 546 5.33 -7.14 1.94
N ALA A 547 6.33 -7.33 2.80
CA ALA A 547 6.32 -6.77 4.14
C ALA A 547 6.39 -5.24 4.15
N LEU A 548 7.22 -4.63 3.27
CA LEU A 548 7.38 -3.18 3.20
C LEU A 548 6.28 -2.46 2.41
N SER A 549 5.39 -3.21 1.77
CA SER A 549 4.24 -2.65 1.06
C SER A 549 2.95 -2.65 1.90
N GLY A 550 2.91 -3.41 3.00
CA GLY A 550 1.74 -3.48 3.88
C GLY A 550 0.52 -4.15 3.25
N VAL A 551 0.71 -4.94 2.20
CA VAL A 551 -0.33 -5.71 1.49
C VAL A 551 -0.67 -7.01 2.24
N VAL A 552 -1.69 -7.75 1.79
CA VAL A 552 -1.98 -9.09 2.31
C VAL A 552 -0.75 -9.98 2.16
N TYR A 553 -0.35 -10.64 3.24
CA TYR A 553 0.81 -11.53 3.23
C TYR A 553 0.33 -12.98 3.11
N SER A 554 0.06 -13.38 1.89
CA SER A 554 -0.30 -14.75 1.58
C SER A 554 0.93 -15.59 1.30
N LEU A 555 0.95 -16.80 1.84
CA LEU A 555 1.95 -17.84 1.58
C LEU A 555 1.24 -19.12 1.15
N ASP A 556 1.73 -19.75 0.11
CA ASP A 556 1.24 -21.06 -0.28
C ASP A 556 2.35 -22.13 -0.41
N SER A 557 3.52 -21.87 0.15
CA SER A 557 4.58 -22.85 0.32
C SER A 557 4.14 -24.04 1.18
N VAL A 558 4.71 -25.23 0.94
CA VAL A 558 4.58 -26.35 1.87
C VAL A 558 5.44 -26.08 3.11
N LEU A 559 4.87 -25.35 4.05
CA LEU A 559 5.59 -24.73 5.17
C LEU A 559 6.39 -25.73 6.03
N PRO A 560 5.90 -26.95 6.33
CA PRO A 560 6.68 -27.95 7.08
C PRO A 560 7.99 -28.42 6.41
N GLU A 561 8.16 -28.13 5.13
CA GLU A 561 9.33 -28.49 4.34
C GLU A 561 10.36 -27.38 4.19
N LEU A 562 10.06 -26.19 4.72
CA LEU A 562 10.96 -25.03 4.63
C LEU A 562 12.22 -25.21 5.51
N PRO A 563 13.40 -24.98 4.96
CA PRO A 563 14.63 -24.95 5.75
C PRO A 563 14.67 -23.70 6.67
N GLU A 564 15.46 -23.77 7.73
CA GLU A 564 15.52 -22.77 8.80
C GLU A 564 15.80 -21.35 8.29
N GLU A 565 16.65 -21.19 7.30
CA GLU A 565 16.95 -19.87 6.71
C GLU A 565 15.74 -19.22 6.04
N ARG A 566 14.80 -20.01 5.47
CA ARG A 566 13.54 -19.51 4.91
C ARG A 566 12.56 -19.12 6.02
N VAL A 567 12.43 -19.97 7.02
CA VAL A 567 11.61 -19.70 8.21
C VAL A 567 12.07 -18.40 8.89
N LYS A 568 13.38 -18.14 8.93
CA LYS A 568 13.94 -16.91 9.48
C LYS A 568 13.53 -15.68 8.66
N LEU A 569 13.51 -15.76 7.33
CA LEU A 569 13.01 -14.65 6.49
C LEU A 569 11.56 -14.30 6.87
N LEU A 570 10.69 -15.30 7.01
CA LEU A 570 9.29 -15.11 7.41
C LEU A 570 9.20 -14.47 8.80
N LYS A 571 9.91 -15.00 9.79
CA LYS A 571 9.89 -14.49 11.16
C LYS A 571 10.34 -13.01 11.25
N MET A 572 11.25 -12.58 10.37
CA MET A 572 11.79 -11.22 10.36
C MET A 572 10.92 -10.22 9.57
N THR A 573 9.89 -10.68 8.86
CA THR A 573 8.98 -9.86 8.06
C THR A 573 7.54 -9.86 8.56
N LEU A 574 7.23 -10.69 9.55
CA LEU A 574 5.91 -10.77 10.18
C LEU A 574 5.85 -9.98 11.51
N PRO A 575 4.70 -9.41 11.84
CA PRO A 575 3.43 -9.37 11.09
C PRO A 575 3.45 -8.30 10.00
N THR A 576 2.45 -8.33 9.11
CA THR A 576 2.14 -7.19 8.24
C THR A 576 1.88 -5.95 9.07
N MET A 577 2.23 -4.81 8.52
CA MET A 577 2.08 -3.53 9.20
C MET A 577 1.18 -2.61 8.37
N PRO A 578 0.35 -1.74 9.00
CA PRO A 578 -0.43 -0.75 8.28
C PRO A 578 0.48 0.38 7.77
N ILE A 579 1.38 0.06 6.87
CA ILE A 579 2.38 0.94 6.28
C ILE A 579 2.05 1.23 4.82
N PHE A 580 2.55 2.35 4.34
CA PHE A 580 2.40 2.80 2.98
C PHE A 580 3.71 3.44 2.51
N PRO A 581 4.51 2.75 1.69
CA PRO A 581 5.78 3.29 1.22
C PRO A 581 5.55 4.43 0.22
N ILE A 582 6.38 5.47 0.32
CA ILE A 582 6.22 6.68 -0.49
C ILE A 582 6.63 6.43 -1.94
N ASP A 583 7.65 5.63 -2.19
CA ASP A 583 8.26 5.43 -3.51
C ASP A 583 8.12 4.02 -4.05
N LEU A 584 7.05 3.33 -3.69
CA LEU A 584 6.80 2.02 -4.26
C LEU A 584 6.60 2.07 -5.79
N PHE A 585 6.16 3.20 -6.31
CA PHE A 585 5.66 3.34 -7.67
C PHE A 585 6.44 4.36 -8.49
N SER A 586 7.69 4.12 -8.75
CA SER A 586 8.49 5.06 -9.54
C SER A 586 8.09 5.16 -11.02
N ARG A 587 7.38 4.17 -11.55
CA ARG A 587 6.86 4.19 -12.94
C ARG A 587 5.68 3.24 -13.04
N GLY A 588 4.64 3.63 -13.81
CA GLY A 588 3.61 2.70 -14.23
C GLY A 588 4.21 1.59 -15.10
N THR A 589 3.66 0.41 -15.04
CA THR A 589 4.03 -0.65 -15.96
C THR A 589 3.38 -0.33 -17.31
N ASP A 590 4.18 -0.14 -18.35
CA ASP A 590 3.68 -0.01 -19.73
C ASP A 590 3.28 -1.38 -20.33
N MET A 591 3.37 -2.46 -19.53
CA MET A 591 3.13 -3.81 -20.01
C MET A 591 1.89 -4.42 -19.36
N PRO A 592 1.05 -5.08 -20.16
CA PRO A 592 -0.04 -5.91 -19.64
C PRO A 592 0.48 -6.98 -18.69
N MET A 593 -0.27 -7.27 -17.62
CA MET A 593 0.12 -8.25 -16.62
C MET A 593 0.33 -9.65 -17.23
N TRP A 594 -0.51 -10.06 -18.16
CA TRP A 594 -0.34 -11.32 -18.91
C TRP A 594 0.85 -11.37 -19.86
N ASP A 595 1.41 -10.24 -20.26
CA ASP A 595 2.63 -10.21 -21.08
C ASP A 595 3.87 -10.50 -20.23
N ILE A 596 3.79 -10.31 -18.91
CA ILE A 596 4.85 -10.67 -17.97
C ILE A 596 5.15 -12.17 -18.04
N PHE A 597 4.14 -13.00 -18.27
CA PHE A 597 4.29 -14.45 -18.40
C PHE A 597 4.82 -14.90 -19.76
N LYS A 598 4.78 -14.04 -20.78
CA LYS A 598 5.23 -14.39 -22.14
C LYS A 598 6.69 -14.11 -22.40
N HIS A 599 7.36 -13.36 -21.54
CA HIS A 599 8.74 -12.96 -21.73
C HIS A 599 9.65 -13.64 -20.73
N SER A 600 10.62 -14.38 -21.27
CA SER A 600 11.44 -15.33 -20.52
C SER A 600 12.60 -14.71 -19.72
N THR A 601 12.81 -13.42 -19.78
CA THR A 601 13.92 -12.79 -19.08
C THR A 601 13.51 -11.59 -18.22
N PRO A 602 13.95 -11.55 -16.95
CA PRO A 602 13.76 -10.40 -16.06
C PRO A 602 14.28 -9.09 -16.64
N ASP A 603 15.27 -9.15 -17.49
CA ASP A 603 15.93 -7.99 -18.09
C ASP A 603 14.98 -7.17 -18.98
N ASP A 604 13.94 -7.77 -19.52
CA ASP A 604 12.92 -7.09 -20.35
C ASP A 604 11.99 -6.21 -19.47
N TYR A 605 11.87 -6.48 -18.18
CA TYR A 605 10.93 -5.81 -17.25
C TYR A 605 11.58 -4.89 -16.22
N ILE A 606 12.89 -4.78 -16.20
CA ILE A 606 13.66 -4.01 -15.21
C ILE A 606 13.17 -2.56 -15.04
N HIS A 607 12.60 -2.01 -16.09
CA HIS A 607 12.12 -0.62 -16.08
C HIS A 607 10.76 -0.44 -15.39
N ASN A 608 10.07 -1.52 -15.09
CA ASN A 608 8.69 -1.52 -14.60
C ASN A 608 8.59 -1.71 -13.09
N TYR A 609 9.67 -2.15 -12.43
CA TYR A 609 9.69 -2.38 -10.98
C TYR A 609 10.49 -1.31 -10.25
N PRO A 610 10.06 -0.91 -9.05
CA PRO A 610 10.81 0.05 -8.26
C PRO A 610 12.16 -0.56 -7.84
N GLU A 611 13.25 0.13 -8.15
CA GLU A 611 14.58 -0.25 -7.68
C GLU A 611 14.81 0.20 -6.23
N ILE A 612 14.03 1.16 -5.75
CA ILE A 612 14.10 1.70 -4.39
C ILE A 612 12.68 1.80 -3.86
N ILE A 613 12.43 1.17 -2.71
CA ILE A 613 11.26 1.40 -1.87
C ILE A 613 11.72 2.26 -0.70
N ASP A 614 11.03 3.36 -0.43
CA ASP A 614 11.34 4.26 0.68
C ASP A 614 10.13 4.37 1.62
N LEU A 615 10.31 3.87 2.84
CA LEU A 615 9.34 3.94 3.91
C LEU A 615 9.83 4.92 4.98
N LYS A 616 9.04 5.96 5.24
CA LYS A 616 9.29 6.90 6.34
C LYS A 616 8.72 6.33 7.63
N VAL A 617 9.53 6.22 8.66
CA VAL A 617 9.17 5.61 9.94
C VAL A 617 9.25 6.64 11.06
N ASN A 618 8.16 6.76 11.84
CA ASN A 618 8.15 7.45 13.12
C ASN A 618 7.90 6.46 14.25
N ALA A 619 8.92 6.18 15.01
CA ALA A 619 8.92 5.15 16.05
C ALA A 619 9.45 5.69 17.38
N PRO A 620 9.27 4.96 18.49
CA PRO A 620 9.90 5.32 19.77
C PRO A 620 11.43 5.49 19.68
N SER A 621 12.07 4.82 18.72
CA SER A 621 13.51 4.96 18.45
C SER A 621 13.90 6.20 17.63
N GLY A 622 12.91 6.97 17.17
CA GLY A 622 13.10 8.19 16.38
C GLY A 622 12.46 8.12 15.00
N VAL A 623 12.63 9.21 14.25
CA VAL A 623 12.19 9.30 12.84
C VAL A 623 13.35 8.90 11.93
N TYR A 624 13.12 7.98 11.00
CA TYR A 624 14.15 7.47 10.09
C TYR A 624 13.52 6.87 8.83
N ASP A 625 14.36 6.57 7.84
CA ASP A 625 13.93 5.94 6.59
C ASP A 625 14.28 4.45 6.58
N VAL A 626 13.42 3.64 6.01
CA VAL A 626 13.69 2.26 5.60
C VAL A 626 13.74 2.23 4.08
N ALA A 627 14.94 2.14 3.53
CA ALA A 627 15.15 2.10 2.09
C ALA A 627 15.48 0.66 1.65
N ALA A 628 14.59 0.04 0.88
CA ALA A 628 14.87 -1.22 0.21
C ALA A 628 15.44 -0.94 -1.19
N VAL A 629 16.63 -1.46 -1.45
CA VAL A 629 17.31 -1.31 -2.75
C VAL A 629 17.37 -2.68 -3.41
N THR A 630 16.64 -2.83 -4.52
CA THR A 630 16.48 -4.10 -5.24
C THR A 630 17.31 -4.12 -6.51
N ASN A 631 17.94 -5.25 -6.77
CA ASN A 631 18.61 -5.56 -8.01
C ASN A 631 17.78 -6.58 -8.82
N TRP A 632 17.08 -6.11 -9.83
CA TRP A 632 16.27 -6.96 -10.72
C TRP A 632 17.10 -7.72 -11.77
N ARG A 633 18.42 -7.53 -11.83
CA ARG A 633 19.31 -8.04 -12.87
C ARG A 633 19.97 -9.34 -12.43
N SER A 634 20.38 -10.14 -13.42
CA SER A 634 21.14 -11.40 -13.23
C SER A 634 22.61 -11.22 -12.84
N GLY A 635 23.13 -9.99 -12.82
CA GLY A 635 24.49 -9.68 -12.36
C GLY A 635 24.48 -8.75 -11.15
N THR A 636 25.51 -8.81 -10.30
CA THR A 636 25.68 -7.87 -9.18
C THR A 636 25.71 -6.43 -9.67
N THR A 637 24.95 -5.54 -9.03
CA THR A 637 24.92 -4.11 -9.36
C THR A 637 25.37 -3.26 -8.17
N THR A 638 26.04 -2.14 -8.47
CA THR A 638 26.33 -1.11 -7.46
C THR A 638 25.59 0.16 -7.83
N ARG A 639 24.79 0.67 -6.88
CA ARG A 639 23.98 1.87 -7.06
C ARG A 639 24.39 2.94 -6.09
N SER A 640 24.47 4.18 -6.57
CA SER A 640 24.67 5.34 -5.70
C SER A 640 23.32 5.80 -5.16
N LEU A 641 23.05 5.55 -3.88
CA LEU A 641 21.84 5.97 -3.18
C LEU A 641 22.05 7.39 -2.65
N GLY A 642 21.53 8.37 -3.39
CA GLY A 642 21.53 9.76 -2.98
C GLY A 642 20.47 10.04 -1.93
N PHE A 643 20.85 10.63 -0.79
CA PHE A 643 19.93 10.81 0.34
C PHE A 643 18.88 11.90 0.08
N ALA A 644 19.28 12.98 -0.56
CA ALA A 644 18.36 14.08 -0.85
C ALA A 644 17.51 13.82 -2.12
N ASP A 645 18.14 13.36 -3.19
CA ASP A 645 17.47 13.20 -4.49
C ASP A 645 16.65 11.92 -4.61
N LYS A 646 17.04 10.85 -3.88
CA LYS A 646 16.33 9.56 -3.91
C LYS A 646 15.39 9.36 -2.72
N LEU A 647 15.79 9.80 -1.53
CA LEU A 647 15.04 9.56 -0.30
C LEU A 647 14.39 10.84 0.29
N GLY A 648 14.62 12.01 -0.32
CA GLY A 648 14.10 13.28 0.21
C GLY A 648 14.67 13.67 1.58
N LEU A 649 15.83 13.13 1.96
CA LEU A 649 16.48 13.43 3.22
C LEU A 649 17.23 14.78 3.17
N ASN A 650 17.48 15.38 4.33
CA ASN A 650 18.18 16.66 4.40
C ASN A 650 19.64 16.52 3.94
N ALA A 651 20.01 17.21 2.87
CA ALA A 651 21.34 17.16 2.26
C ALA A 651 22.48 17.66 3.18
N GLN A 652 22.19 18.45 4.22
CA GLN A 652 23.16 19.00 5.16
C GLN A 652 23.43 18.06 6.35
N SER A 653 22.55 17.09 6.60
CA SER A 653 22.64 16.16 7.70
C SER A 653 23.54 14.97 7.39
N SER A 654 24.01 14.32 8.44
CA SER A 654 24.68 13.01 8.37
C SER A 654 23.75 11.94 8.93
N TYR A 655 23.89 10.74 8.43
CA TYR A 655 23.00 9.62 8.76
C TYR A 655 23.78 8.39 9.17
N VAL A 656 23.30 7.68 10.17
CA VAL A 656 23.78 6.35 10.56
C VAL A 656 22.99 5.32 9.77
N VAL A 657 23.69 4.39 9.12
CA VAL A 657 23.04 3.37 8.28
C VAL A 657 23.25 1.98 8.86
N PHE A 658 22.18 1.25 9.05
CA PHE A 658 22.15 -0.14 9.45
C PHE A 658 21.59 -1.01 8.32
N ASP A 659 22.26 -2.10 7.97
CA ASP A 659 21.76 -3.07 7.02
C ASP A 659 20.98 -4.16 7.75
N PHE A 660 19.69 -4.22 7.49
CA PHE A 660 18.79 -5.13 8.19
C PHE A 660 19.10 -6.60 7.88
N TRP A 661 19.21 -6.98 6.61
CA TRP A 661 19.47 -8.38 6.26
C TRP A 661 20.86 -8.86 6.64
N ALA A 662 21.85 -8.01 6.52
CA ALA A 662 23.21 -8.31 6.97
C ALA A 662 23.37 -8.19 8.50
N GLN A 663 22.36 -7.63 9.22
CA GLN A 663 22.38 -7.38 10.67
C GLN A 663 23.65 -6.62 11.09
N LYS A 664 23.95 -5.53 10.34
CA LYS A 664 25.25 -4.85 10.46
C LYS A 664 25.12 -3.32 10.41
N LEU A 665 25.77 -2.64 11.36
CA LEU A 665 25.98 -1.21 11.26
C LEU A 665 27.03 -0.93 10.17
N LEU A 666 26.65 -0.17 9.14
CA LEU A 666 27.55 0.17 8.02
C LEU A 666 28.39 1.40 8.30
N GLY A 667 27.93 2.31 9.16
CA GLY A 667 28.65 3.54 9.53
C GLY A 667 27.84 4.81 9.37
N VAL A 668 28.54 5.94 9.29
CA VAL A 668 27.97 7.28 9.12
C VAL A 668 28.25 7.76 7.70
N PHE A 669 27.19 8.22 7.03
CA PHE A 669 27.25 8.72 5.65
C PHE A 669 26.66 10.13 5.58
N LYS A 670 27.09 10.87 4.56
CA LYS A 670 26.54 12.20 4.25
C LYS A 670 26.29 12.27 2.75
N SER A 671 25.18 12.87 2.37
CA SER A 671 24.74 13.07 0.98
C SER A 671 24.37 11.78 0.22
N LYS A 672 25.17 10.73 0.25
CA LYS A 672 24.95 9.47 -0.47
C LYS A 672 25.77 8.31 0.08
N MET A 673 25.40 7.11 -0.34
CA MET A 673 26.21 5.90 -0.18
C MET A 673 26.13 5.02 -1.41
N ASP A 674 27.15 4.22 -1.68
CA ASP A 674 27.10 3.20 -2.72
C ASP A 674 26.63 1.87 -2.12
N VAL A 675 25.61 1.26 -2.74
CA VAL A 675 25.00 0.02 -2.32
C VAL A 675 25.24 -1.04 -3.38
N SER A 676 26.00 -2.07 -3.03
CA SER A 676 26.18 -3.26 -3.87
C SER A 676 25.11 -4.28 -3.54
N VAL A 677 24.41 -4.78 -4.56
CA VAL A 677 23.30 -5.73 -4.42
C VAL A 677 23.54 -6.91 -5.36
N GLU A 678 23.46 -8.10 -4.81
CA GLU A 678 23.61 -9.35 -5.56
C GLU A 678 22.44 -9.56 -6.55
N PRO A 679 22.56 -10.47 -7.52
CA PRO A 679 21.49 -10.77 -8.47
C PRO A 679 20.19 -11.09 -7.75
N HIS A 680 19.09 -10.46 -8.19
CA HIS A 680 17.72 -10.64 -7.70
C HIS A 680 17.53 -10.38 -6.20
N ASP A 681 18.54 -9.82 -5.51
CA ASP A 681 18.52 -9.55 -4.07
C ASP A 681 17.95 -8.17 -3.75
N THR A 682 17.54 -8.00 -2.48
CA THR A 682 17.12 -6.72 -1.90
C THR A 682 17.91 -6.44 -0.63
N ARG A 683 18.60 -5.29 -0.60
CA ARG A 683 19.21 -4.73 0.61
C ARG A 683 18.21 -3.82 1.29
N VAL A 684 18.02 -3.99 2.59
CA VAL A 684 17.13 -3.14 3.39
C VAL A 684 17.96 -2.34 4.38
N LEU A 685 17.94 -1.02 4.21
CA LEU A 685 18.78 -0.08 4.93
C LEU A 685 17.93 0.80 5.85
N LEU A 686 18.20 0.77 7.14
CA LEU A 686 17.62 1.68 8.11
C LEU A 686 18.54 2.90 8.23
N ILE A 687 18.03 4.08 7.88
CA ILE A 687 18.81 5.31 7.71
C ILE A 687 18.37 6.32 8.75
N HIS A 688 19.09 6.38 9.86
CA HIS A 688 18.76 7.23 10.99
C HIS A 688 19.53 8.56 10.94
N PRO A 689 18.89 9.70 11.26
CA PRO A 689 19.63 10.93 11.52
C PRO A 689 20.69 10.71 12.60
N LEU A 690 21.91 11.20 12.37
CA LEU A 690 23.01 11.05 13.32
C LEU A 690 22.72 11.80 14.62
N SER A 691 22.72 11.11 15.75
CA SER A 691 22.61 11.68 17.09
C SER A 691 24.00 11.87 17.74
N LEU A 692 24.10 12.85 18.63
CA LEU A 692 25.26 13.06 19.51
C LEU A 692 25.22 12.16 20.75
N THR A 693 24.11 11.46 20.99
CA THR A 693 23.92 10.48 22.06
C THR A 693 23.79 9.08 21.47
N PRO A 694 24.02 8.01 22.26
CA PRO A 694 23.73 6.66 21.82
C PRO A 694 22.28 6.51 21.35
N GLN A 695 22.06 5.81 20.24
CA GLN A 695 20.75 5.64 19.62
C GLN A 695 20.55 4.21 19.11
N VAL A 696 19.32 3.70 19.19
CA VAL A 696 18.93 2.44 18.55
C VAL A 696 18.92 2.64 17.04
N VAL A 697 19.50 1.69 16.29
CA VAL A 697 19.60 1.75 14.82
C VAL A 697 19.02 0.53 14.13
N GLY A 698 18.69 -0.54 14.88
CA GLY A 698 18.08 -1.74 14.32
C GLY A 698 17.76 -2.77 15.38
N ASN A 699 16.96 -3.76 14.97
CA ASN A 699 16.65 -4.95 15.79
C ASN A 699 16.58 -6.21 14.91
N SER A 700 16.59 -7.38 15.53
CA SER A 700 16.51 -8.68 14.84
C SER A 700 15.07 -9.13 14.55
N ARG A 701 14.07 -8.39 15.03
CA ARG A 701 12.68 -8.87 15.07
C ARG A 701 11.89 -8.58 13.81
N HIS A 702 12.03 -7.37 13.23
CA HIS A 702 11.16 -6.97 12.14
C HIS A 702 11.88 -6.01 11.17
N ILE A 703 11.64 -6.22 9.87
CA ILE A 703 12.24 -5.49 8.75
C ILE A 703 12.07 -3.96 8.83
N SER A 704 11.01 -3.47 9.48
CA SER A 704 10.83 -2.02 9.72
C SER A 704 11.84 -1.43 10.71
N GLY A 705 12.54 -2.26 11.49
CA GLY A 705 13.42 -1.81 12.56
C GLY A 705 12.71 -1.29 13.81
N ALA A 706 11.38 -1.21 13.81
CA ALA A 706 10.59 -0.51 14.84
C ALA A 706 9.55 -1.37 15.54
N TYR A 707 8.94 -2.33 14.87
CA TYR A 707 7.72 -3.02 15.34
C TYR A 707 7.76 -3.48 16.79
N SER A 708 8.86 -4.06 17.22
CA SER A 708 9.01 -4.63 18.56
C SER A 708 9.42 -3.62 19.64
N ILE A 709 9.77 -2.39 19.26
CA ILE A 709 10.28 -1.36 20.20
C ILE A 709 9.11 -0.51 20.69
N LYS A 710 8.74 -0.68 21.99
CA LYS A 710 7.60 0.03 22.60
C LYS A 710 7.99 1.39 23.18
N SER A 711 9.21 1.53 23.67
CA SER A 711 9.73 2.79 24.19
C SER A 711 11.25 2.87 24.08
N VAL A 712 11.78 4.09 23.92
CA VAL A 712 13.20 4.41 24.01
C VAL A 712 13.34 5.79 24.63
N ALA A 713 14.24 5.95 25.61
CA ALA A 713 14.52 7.24 26.19
C ALA A 713 16.00 7.37 26.59
N TRP A 714 16.58 8.56 26.36
CA TRP A 714 17.90 8.95 26.83
C TRP A 714 17.81 9.84 28.06
N GLU A 715 18.39 9.43 29.18
CA GLU A 715 18.53 10.22 30.40
C GLU A 715 19.96 10.79 30.50
N GLY A 716 20.14 12.00 29.99
CA GLY A 716 21.45 12.66 29.94
C GLY A 716 22.14 12.80 31.30
N ALA A 717 21.39 13.09 32.37
CA ALA A 717 21.93 13.23 33.73
C ALA A 717 22.57 11.95 34.27
N LYS A 718 22.15 10.79 33.77
CA LYS A 718 22.64 9.46 34.18
C LYS A 718 23.48 8.77 33.09
N ASN A 719 23.66 9.41 31.94
CA ASN A 719 24.24 8.79 30.73
C ASN A 719 23.61 7.43 30.41
N ARG A 720 22.29 7.36 30.45
CA ARG A 720 21.52 6.13 30.38
C ARG A 720 20.58 6.14 29.19
N LEU A 721 20.67 5.10 28.37
CA LEU A 721 19.67 4.79 27.35
C LEU A 721 18.84 3.59 27.84
N HIS A 722 17.54 3.70 27.82
CA HIS A 722 16.66 2.61 28.24
C HIS A 722 15.41 2.52 27.36
N GLY A 723 14.78 1.38 27.36
CA GLY A 723 13.56 1.16 26.59
C GLY A 723 12.89 -0.16 26.94
N THR A 724 11.80 -0.41 26.20
CA THR A 724 10.99 -1.62 26.35
C THR A 724 10.78 -2.22 24.96
N SER A 725 10.96 -3.54 24.86
CA SER A 725 10.76 -4.29 23.62
C SER A 725 9.82 -5.47 23.83
N GLU A 726 8.93 -5.69 22.86
CA GLU A 726 8.16 -6.92 22.71
C GLU A 726 9.03 -7.99 22.04
N THR A 727 9.03 -9.19 22.60
CA THR A 727 9.90 -10.28 22.13
C THR A 727 9.09 -11.57 21.98
N VAL A 728 9.64 -12.53 21.27
CA VAL A 728 9.00 -13.84 21.05
C VAL A 728 9.70 -14.88 21.91
N PRO A 729 8.99 -15.60 22.81
CA PRO A 729 9.57 -16.65 23.62
C PRO A 729 10.21 -17.74 22.79
N GLY A 730 11.42 -18.13 23.17
CA GLY A 730 12.18 -19.18 22.51
C GLY A 730 13.16 -18.68 21.42
N ASP A 731 13.01 -17.43 20.95
CA ASP A 731 13.94 -16.83 20.01
C ASP A 731 14.81 -15.76 20.70
N ASP A 732 16.07 -15.64 20.30
CA ASP A 732 16.94 -14.56 20.76
C ASP A 732 16.52 -13.23 20.11
N TYR A 733 16.41 -12.21 20.93
CA TYR A 733 16.17 -10.83 20.48
C TYR A 733 17.43 -10.01 20.55
N THR A 734 17.75 -9.26 19.52
CA THR A 734 18.96 -8.43 19.44
C THR A 734 18.60 -6.99 19.06
N LEU A 735 19.24 -6.04 19.74
CA LEU A 735 19.23 -4.62 19.44
C LEU A 735 20.63 -4.18 19.00
N TRP A 736 20.68 -3.30 18.01
CA TRP A 736 21.91 -2.60 17.60
C TRP A 736 21.81 -1.13 17.93
N PHE A 737 22.94 -0.61 18.42
CA PHE A 737 23.05 0.79 18.80
C PHE A 737 24.26 1.41 18.11
N TYR A 738 24.09 2.64 17.69
CA TYR A 738 25.23 3.51 17.37
C TYR A 738 25.70 4.21 18.64
N VAL A 739 26.98 4.14 18.93
CA VAL A 739 27.62 4.80 20.07
C VAL A 739 28.59 5.84 19.54
N PRO A 740 28.37 7.15 19.78
CA PRO A 740 29.25 8.21 19.32
C PRO A 740 30.67 8.08 19.90
N GLN A 741 31.69 8.63 19.20
CA GLN A 741 33.05 8.70 19.72
C GLN A 741 33.11 9.47 21.03
N GLY A 742 33.95 8.99 21.95
CA GLY A 742 34.09 9.58 23.28
C GLY A 742 33.11 9.08 24.33
N ILE A 743 32.19 8.18 23.93
CA ILE A 743 31.29 7.47 24.84
C ILE A 743 31.68 6.00 24.88
N THR A 744 31.70 5.42 26.06
CA THR A 744 32.03 3.99 26.27
C THR A 744 30.90 3.29 27.04
N LEU A 745 30.76 2.00 26.76
CA LEU A 745 29.80 1.15 27.45
C LEU A 745 30.24 0.98 28.94
N GLY A 746 29.30 1.19 29.86
CA GLY A 746 29.42 0.86 31.29
C GLY A 746 28.75 -0.46 31.62
N GLN A 747 27.42 -0.46 31.69
CA GLN A 747 26.66 -1.63 32.11
C GLN A 747 25.44 -1.85 31.19
N VAL A 748 25.01 -3.11 31.06
CA VAL A 748 23.78 -3.52 30.35
C VAL A 748 22.94 -4.34 31.30
N HIS A 749 21.67 -3.99 31.44
CA HIS A 749 20.66 -4.73 32.20
C HIS A 749 19.44 -5.03 31.33
N ALA A 750 18.82 -6.17 31.55
CA ALA A 750 17.55 -6.55 30.94
C ALA A 750 16.67 -7.27 31.98
N SER A 751 15.35 -7.04 31.94
CA SER A 751 14.39 -7.68 32.82
C SER A 751 13.03 -7.86 32.15
N ALA A 752 12.30 -8.93 32.49
CA ALA A 752 10.89 -9.11 32.14
C ALA A 752 10.09 -9.14 33.43
N GLY A 753 9.15 -8.21 33.61
CA GLY A 753 8.49 -7.98 34.88
C GLY A 753 9.52 -7.73 36.01
N LYS A 754 9.56 -8.64 37.00
CA LYS A 754 10.50 -8.57 38.13
C LYS A 754 11.74 -9.48 37.93
N GLN A 755 11.79 -10.26 36.89
CA GLN A 755 12.85 -11.23 36.63
C GLN A 755 13.99 -10.58 35.84
N GLU A 756 15.21 -10.67 36.33
CA GLU A 756 16.41 -10.28 35.58
C GLU A 756 16.71 -11.31 34.50
N ILE A 757 17.06 -10.83 33.31
CA ILE A 757 17.38 -11.64 32.12
C ILE A 757 18.85 -11.43 31.78
N THR A 758 19.55 -12.50 31.47
CA THR A 758 20.95 -12.43 31.04
C THR A 758 21.06 -11.74 29.68
N ALA A 759 21.60 -10.54 29.65
CA ALA A 759 21.94 -9.83 28.44
C ALA A 759 23.40 -10.09 28.05
N ARG A 760 23.62 -10.41 26.77
CA ARG A 760 24.94 -10.50 26.14
C ARG A 760 25.18 -9.23 25.35
N HIS A 761 26.41 -8.74 25.31
CA HIS A 761 26.73 -7.57 24.52
C HIS A 761 28.09 -7.69 23.83
N GLU A 762 28.24 -6.97 22.74
CA GLU A 762 29.47 -6.89 21.95
C GLU A 762 29.66 -5.45 21.44
N VAL A 763 30.87 -4.93 21.51
CA VAL A 763 31.22 -3.60 21.01
C VAL A 763 32.22 -3.72 19.88
N THR A 764 31.90 -3.19 18.71
CA THR A 764 32.80 -3.15 17.56
C THR A 764 32.77 -1.73 16.95
N GLY A 765 33.86 -0.97 17.22
CA GLY A 765 33.92 0.43 16.80
C GLY A 765 32.79 1.28 17.43
N ASN A 766 31.95 1.86 16.61
CA ASN A 766 30.78 2.63 17.06
C ASN A 766 29.50 1.79 17.17
N SER A 767 29.59 0.47 16.94
CA SER A 767 28.46 -0.45 17.07
C SER A 767 28.46 -1.14 18.42
N LEU A 768 27.34 -1.06 19.13
CA LEU A 768 27.03 -1.89 20.28
C LEU A 768 25.88 -2.81 19.92
N ARG A 769 26.07 -4.11 20.09
CA ARG A 769 25.07 -5.15 19.94
C ARG A 769 24.69 -5.67 21.33
N VAL A 770 23.40 -5.74 21.62
CA VAL A 770 22.86 -6.30 22.87
C VAL A 770 21.84 -7.38 22.52
N SER A 771 22.02 -8.58 23.08
CA SER A 771 21.14 -9.73 22.82
C SER A 771 20.65 -10.34 24.14
N PHE A 772 19.40 -10.75 24.15
CA PHE A 772 18.80 -11.46 25.28
C PHE A 772 17.71 -12.44 24.80
N PRO A 773 17.41 -13.52 25.53
CA PRO A 773 16.35 -14.46 25.17
C PRO A 773 14.98 -13.78 25.23
N GLY A 774 14.15 -14.05 24.22
CA GLY A 774 12.78 -13.54 24.16
C GLY A 774 11.89 -14.07 25.27
N GLN A 775 10.97 -13.27 25.72
CA GLN A 775 10.07 -13.51 26.85
C GLN A 775 8.60 -13.34 26.44
N ARG A 776 7.64 -13.85 27.25
CA ARG A 776 6.21 -13.59 27.05
C ARG A 776 5.80 -12.18 27.45
N GLU A 777 6.46 -11.66 28.50
CA GLU A 777 6.30 -10.27 28.92
C GLU A 777 7.28 -9.38 28.17
N ASP A 778 6.93 -8.11 28.06
CA ASP A 778 7.82 -7.11 27.48
C ASP A 778 9.15 -7.06 28.25
N VAL A 779 10.25 -6.97 27.53
CA VAL A 779 11.56 -6.86 28.11
C VAL A 779 11.96 -5.39 28.25
N ASN A 780 12.22 -4.98 29.49
CA ASN A 780 12.84 -3.69 29.78
C ASN A 780 14.35 -3.86 29.71
N TRP A 781 15.01 -2.97 29.00
CA TRP A 781 16.46 -2.95 28.87
C TRP A 781 17.02 -1.56 29.22
N GLU A 782 18.20 -1.57 29.81
CA GLU A 782 18.92 -0.37 30.24
C GLU A 782 20.40 -0.50 29.91
N ILE A 783 20.99 0.56 29.38
CA ILE A 783 22.38 0.65 29.01
C ILE A 783 22.95 1.93 29.62
N VAL A 784 23.92 1.77 30.51
CA VAL A 784 24.62 2.90 31.13
C VAL A 784 25.94 3.11 30.39
N PHE A 785 26.24 4.35 30.08
CA PHE A 785 27.46 4.77 29.39
C PHE A 785 28.34 5.63 30.28
N THR A 786 29.63 5.69 29.97
CA THR A 786 30.59 6.57 30.62
C THR A 786 31.26 7.45 29.59
N ALA A 787 31.53 8.71 29.92
CA ALA A 787 32.37 9.55 29.09
C ALA A 787 33.81 8.97 29.11
N LYS A 788 34.44 8.92 27.93
CA LYS A 788 35.84 8.53 27.87
C LYS A 788 36.67 9.60 28.59
N SER A 789 37.37 9.25 29.67
CA SER A 789 38.29 10.20 30.31
C SER A 789 39.25 10.73 29.22
N ALA A 790 39.33 12.05 29.11
CA ALA A 790 40.35 12.66 28.29
C ALA A 790 41.73 12.23 28.89
N MET A 791 42.44 11.36 28.19
CA MET A 791 43.85 11.06 28.52
C MET A 791 44.74 12.21 28.09
#